data_6d62c921daa637a91749698f8e641424
#
_entry.id   6d62c921daa637a91749698f8e641424
#
_cell.length_a   1.000
_cell.length_b   1.000
_cell.length_c   1.000
_cell.angle_alpha   90.00
_cell.angle_beta   90.00
_cell.angle_gamma   90.00
#
_symmetry.space_group_name_H-M   'P 1'
#
loop_
_entity.id
_entity.type
_entity.pdbx_description
1 polymer ?
#
loop_
_entity_poly.entity_id
_entity_poly.type
_entity_poly.pdbx_seq_one_letter_code
_entity_poly.pdbx_strand_id
1 'polypeptide(L)'
;AALALASHSSTDPSFTTAAGGPPTNWLGSVGAYASDALLLLFGLGSILFLPVIAVAGIRMMRLAPSGRIGRGLLIAGVGAVLSGTALGLASGSAVPGLPSGWGGALGLAGSNGIESATALIDRPSLEGPVRLAILLLLGAAGLALGYFALGLTAEEKDSLRAMFRREAPPRAPAPRRTAELRDERAPAAPPRSRPAVAVTEAVKSVAPAAKSQPGRRASQQSLALGDNYVLPTVDLLAPPPSSGRQQIDRAGLERNARLLESVLEDFHVRGDIVEVRPGPVVTMYELEPASGIKASRVIQLADDIARNMSALSARVATIPGRSVIGIELPNPKRESVSLSELIGSQAFEDQNMALPLILGKNIAGDPVIADLAPMPHLLVAGTTGSGKSVGLNCMILSLLYKMSPDQCRLIMIDPKMLELSMYDDIPHLLSPVVTEPGKAIRALKWTVEQMEERYRMMANLGVRALPSFNAKVREAKAKGATLGRRVQTGYNADTGQPLYEVEELEYEVLPQIVVVVDELADLMMTAGKEVEFLIQRLAQKARAAGIHLIMATQRPSVDVITGVIKANLPTRISFQVTSKIDSRTILGEQGAEQLLGKGDMLYMPGGKQIIRVHGPFVSDEEVRLVAEHWRKQGMPEYIQAVTEEPEDGGYLFDGQPTEEDDAETQLYRKAVQIVAESQKASTSYLQRQLRVGYNSAARLIERMEKDGKVGVPDHVGRREVLIDMDGHPL
;
A
#
# COMPACT_ATOMS: atom_id res chain seq x y z
N ALA A 1 1.98 38.36 6.80
CA ALA A 1 0.53 38.59 6.66
C ALA A 1 -0.01 39.49 7.76
N ALA A 2 0.19 39.19 9.07
CA ALA A 2 -0.35 39.98 10.17
C ALA A 2 0.14 41.42 10.10
N LEU A 3 1.45 41.66 9.95
CA LEU A 3 2.02 42.99 9.84
C LEU A 3 1.55 43.75 8.57
N ALA A 4 1.40 43.04 7.44
CA ALA A 4 0.88 43.61 6.20
C ALA A 4 -0.58 44.07 6.37
N LEU A 5 -1.43 43.27 7.00
CA LEU A 5 -2.83 43.63 7.24
C LEU A 5 -2.99 44.74 8.30
N ALA A 6 -2.17 44.67 9.37
CA ALA A 6 -2.20 45.69 10.44
C ALA A 6 -1.74 47.09 9.99
N SER A 7 -0.84 47.18 9.01
CA SER A 7 -0.33 48.39 8.43
C SER A 7 -0.86 48.70 7.03
N HIS A 8 -2.02 48.13 6.69
CA HIS A 8 -2.68 48.40 5.42
C HIS A 8 -3.13 49.87 5.35
N SER A 9 -2.83 50.53 4.25
CA SER A 9 -3.29 51.87 3.94
C SER A 9 -3.91 51.90 2.53
N SER A 10 -5.10 52.45 2.42
CA SER A 10 -5.79 52.60 1.13
C SER A 10 -5.11 53.62 0.19
N THR A 11 -4.10 54.37 0.68
CA THR A 11 -3.31 55.29 -0.10
C THR A 11 -2.01 54.72 -0.65
N ASP A 12 -1.64 53.49 -0.23
CA ASP A 12 -0.45 52.82 -0.73
C ASP A 12 -0.63 52.32 -2.18
N PRO A 13 0.44 52.30 -2.99
CA PRO A 13 0.40 51.70 -4.32
C PRO A 13 0.08 50.20 -4.20
N SER A 14 -0.99 49.77 -4.86
CA SER A 14 -1.54 48.45 -4.74
C SER A 14 -2.33 48.01 -5.99
N PHE A 15 -3.01 46.88 -5.99
CA PHE A 15 -3.88 46.48 -7.11
C PHE A 15 -5.06 47.43 -7.34
N THR A 16 -5.59 48.02 -6.26
CA THR A 16 -6.76 48.92 -6.32
C THR A 16 -6.41 50.39 -6.35
N THR A 17 -5.17 50.76 -6.02
CA THR A 17 -4.74 52.17 -5.90
C THR A 17 -3.48 52.46 -6.70
N ALA A 18 -3.63 53.30 -7.74
CA ALA A 18 -2.52 53.81 -8.54
C ALA A 18 -1.94 55.09 -7.88
N ALA A 19 -1.23 54.94 -6.76
CA ALA A 19 -0.56 56.03 -6.07
C ALA A 19 0.92 56.09 -6.45
N GLY A 20 1.47 57.28 -6.59
CA GLY A 20 2.91 57.50 -6.77
C GLY A 20 3.55 57.86 -5.42
N GLY A 21 4.51 57.05 -4.97
CA GLY A 21 5.24 57.34 -3.72
C GLY A 21 5.70 56.03 -3.01
N PRO A 22 6.57 56.17 -1.98
CA PRO A 22 6.93 54.98 -1.19
C PRO A 22 5.73 54.52 -0.37
N PRO A 23 5.50 53.17 -0.29
CA PRO A 23 4.40 52.61 0.49
C PRO A 23 4.59 52.83 1.99
N THR A 24 3.52 53.13 2.71
CA THR A 24 3.51 53.27 4.17
C THR A 24 3.39 51.94 4.90
N ASN A 25 3.07 50.86 4.19
CA ASN A 25 2.99 49.49 4.75
C ASN A 25 4.35 49.08 5.34
N TRP A 26 4.33 48.53 6.55
CA TRP A 26 5.56 48.11 7.28
C TRP A 26 6.40 47.06 6.55
N LEU A 27 5.83 46.31 5.62
CA LEU A 27 6.53 45.36 4.76
C LEU A 27 6.82 45.90 3.35
N GLY A 28 6.74 47.21 3.18
CA GLY A 28 6.98 47.85 1.91
C GLY A 28 5.94 47.51 0.84
N SER A 29 6.33 47.58 -0.43
CA SER A 29 5.43 47.31 -1.55
C SER A 29 4.83 45.93 -1.53
N VAL A 30 5.60 44.88 -1.14
CA VAL A 30 5.11 43.51 -1.05
C VAL A 30 3.98 43.40 -0.01
N GLY A 31 4.11 44.09 1.13
CA GLY A 31 3.07 44.17 2.15
C GLY A 31 1.82 44.87 1.68
N ALA A 32 1.97 46.00 0.97
CA ALA A 32 0.86 46.76 0.42
C ALA A 32 0.04 45.92 -0.58
N TYR A 33 0.68 45.31 -1.57
CA TYR A 33 0.02 44.45 -2.56
C TYR A 33 -0.63 43.23 -1.93
N ALA A 34 0.05 42.56 -0.97
CA ALA A 34 -0.49 41.36 -0.31
C ALA A 34 -1.70 41.67 0.57
N SER A 35 -1.68 42.81 1.33
CA SER A 35 -2.82 43.19 2.16
C SER A 35 -3.99 43.64 1.31
N ASP A 36 -3.76 44.37 0.24
CA ASP A 36 -4.80 44.81 -0.69
C ASP A 36 -5.49 43.64 -1.37
N ALA A 37 -4.73 42.65 -1.89
CA ALA A 37 -5.30 41.43 -2.49
C ALA A 37 -6.17 40.65 -1.52
N LEU A 38 -5.72 40.45 -0.27
CA LEU A 38 -6.47 39.75 0.75
C LEU A 38 -7.75 40.46 1.16
N LEU A 39 -7.67 41.78 1.35
CA LEU A 39 -8.83 42.60 1.72
C LEU A 39 -9.78 42.81 0.55
N LEU A 40 -9.27 42.90 -0.68
CA LEU A 40 -10.10 42.96 -1.88
C LEU A 40 -10.94 41.68 -2.04
N LEU A 41 -10.31 40.50 -1.91
CA LEU A 41 -10.99 39.22 -2.14
C LEU A 41 -11.87 38.77 -0.96
N PHE A 42 -11.37 38.83 0.26
CA PHE A 42 -11.97 38.25 1.45
C PHE A 42 -12.47 39.28 2.49
N GLY A 43 -12.15 40.55 2.32
CA GLY A 43 -12.47 41.58 3.30
C GLY A 43 -11.90 41.26 4.69
N LEU A 44 -12.66 41.52 5.75
CA LEU A 44 -12.28 41.18 7.14
C LEU A 44 -12.20 39.66 7.39
N GLY A 45 -12.81 38.83 6.53
CA GLY A 45 -12.67 37.38 6.58
C GLY A 45 -11.21 36.92 6.42
N SER A 46 -10.34 37.75 5.82
CA SER A 46 -8.88 37.49 5.68
C SER A 46 -8.17 37.27 7.02
N ILE A 47 -8.73 37.75 8.14
CA ILE A 47 -8.20 37.51 9.50
C ILE A 47 -8.12 36.03 9.84
N LEU A 48 -8.98 35.17 9.27
CA LEU A 48 -8.97 33.73 9.52
C LEU A 48 -7.71 33.01 9.01
N PHE A 49 -6.96 33.60 8.10
CA PHE A 49 -5.66 33.06 7.66
C PHE A 49 -4.55 33.25 8.72
N LEU A 50 -4.65 34.29 9.57
CA LEU A 50 -3.57 34.63 10.51
C LEU A 50 -3.27 33.51 11.53
N PRO A 51 -4.28 32.94 12.23
CA PRO A 51 -4.00 31.85 13.18
C PRO A 51 -3.50 30.58 12.50
N VAL A 52 -3.91 30.27 11.27
CA VAL A 52 -3.41 29.12 10.51
C VAL A 52 -1.92 29.27 10.19
N ILE A 53 -1.52 30.48 9.72
CA ILE A 53 -0.12 30.81 9.41
C ILE A 53 0.71 30.82 10.72
N ALA A 54 0.16 31.35 11.81
CA ALA A 54 0.83 31.38 13.10
C ALA A 54 1.12 29.97 13.65
N VAL A 55 0.11 29.08 13.62
CA VAL A 55 0.26 27.67 14.05
C VAL A 55 1.30 26.97 13.19
N ALA A 56 1.25 27.17 11.87
CA ALA A 56 2.23 26.59 10.95
C ALA A 56 3.65 27.10 11.25
N GLY A 57 3.82 28.41 11.47
CA GLY A 57 5.12 29.00 11.84
C GLY A 57 5.67 28.48 13.17
N ILE A 58 4.82 28.35 14.20
CA ILE A 58 5.22 27.80 15.51
C ILE A 58 5.66 26.34 15.38
N ARG A 59 4.94 25.52 14.58
CA ARG A 59 5.31 24.13 14.30
C ARG A 59 6.67 24.04 13.59
N MET A 60 6.91 24.88 12.61
CA MET A 60 8.21 24.97 11.91
C MET A 60 9.35 25.34 12.87
N MET A 61 9.15 26.30 13.76
CA MET A 61 10.16 26.68 14.77
C MET A 61 10.44 25.58 15.77
N ARG A 62 9.45 24.72 16.08
CA ARG A 62 9.58 23.60 16.98
C ARG A 62 10.07 22.31 16.31
N LEU A 63 10.44 22.35 15.02
CA LEU A 63 10.80 21.19 14.20
C LEU A 63 9.72 20.08 14.22
N ALA A 64 8.47 20.47 14.51
CA ALA A 64 7.32 19.58 14.46
C ALA A 64 6.79 19.47 13.03
N PRO A 65 6.17 18.34 12.64
CA PRO A 65 5.60 18.21 11.32
C PRO A 65 4.60 19.34 11.08
N SER A 66 4.84 20.13 10.03
CA SER A 66 4.04 21.31 9.68
C SER A 66 2.57 21.01 9.35
N GLY A 67 2.23 19.71 9.24
CA GLY A 67 0.89 19.26 8.86
C GLY A 67 0.57 19.58 7.39
N ARG A 68 -0.69 19.44 7.03
CA ARG A 68 -1.18 19.79 5.67
C ARG A 68 -1.52 21.28 5.59
N ILE A 69 -0.52 22.16 5.60
CA ILE A 69 -0.70 23.64 5.58
C ILE A 69 -1.62 24.06 4.43
N GLY A 70 -1.42 23.53 3.22
CA GLY A 70 -2.26 23.84 2.06
C GLY A 70 -3.73 23.51 2.30
N ARG A 71 -4.05 22.39 2.94
CA ARG A 71 -5.43 22.04 3.33
C ARG A 71 -5.98 22.99 4.38
N GLY A 72 -5.17 23.40 5.36
CA GLY A 72 -5.55 24.40 6.35
C GLY A 72 -5.88 25.75 5.73
N LEU A 73 -5.04 26.23 4.81
CA LEU A 73 -5.26 27.47 4.09
C LEU A 73 -6.52 27.43 3.20
N LEU A 74 -6.77 26.29 2.55
CA LEU A 74 -7.97 26.09 1.73
C LEU A 74 -9.24 26.14 2.59
N ILE A 75 -9.27 25.44 3.73
CA ILE A 75 -10.40 25.45 4.67
C ILE A 75 -10.60 26.86 5.25
N ALA A 76 -9.51 27.57 5.60
CA ALA A 76 -9.57 28.95 6.06
C ALA A 76 -10.12 29.87 4.97
N GLY A 77 -9.77 29.65 3.70
CA GLY A 77 -10.30 30.41 2.56
C GLY A 77 -11.82 30.23 2.42
N VAL A 78 -12.33 29.00 2.50
CA VAL A 78 -13.79 28.75 2.50
C VAL A 78 -14.44 29.43 3.71
N GLY A 79 -13.86 29.31 4.90
CA GLY A 79 -14.33 30.01 6.09
C GLY A 79 -14.36 31.53 5.95
N ALA A 80 -13.33 32.10 5.30
CA ALA A 80 -13.23 33.52 5.03
C ALA A 80 -14.34 34.02 4.06
N VAL A 81 -14.66 33.22 3.03
CA VAL A 81 -15.77 33.55 2.11
C VAL A 81 -17.11 33.49 2.83
N LEU A 82 -17.39 32.47 3.65
CA LEU A 82 -18.64 32.38 4.41
C LEU A 82 -18.79 33.50 5.44
N SER A 83 -17.72 33.80 6.19
CA SER A 83 -17.69 34.93 7.12
C SER A 83 -17.81 36.26 6.39
N GLY A 84 -17.14 36.41 5.23
CA GLY A 84 -17.23 37.57 4.37
C GLY A 84 -18.66 37.78 3.82
N THR A 85 -19.35 36.70 3.43
CA THR A 85 -20.76 36.76 3.01
C THR A 85 -21.67 37.21 4.14
N ALA A 86 -21.45 36.72 5.37
CA ALA A 86 -22.19 37.16 6.56
C ALA A 86 -21.94 38.63 6.86
N LEU A 87 -20.68 39.11 6.77
CA LEU A 87 -20.32 40.51 6.96
C LEU A 87 -20.87 41.39 5.84
N GLY A 88 -20.93 40.94 4.59
CA GLY A 88 -21.55 41.61 3.46
C GLY A 88 -23.06 41.83 3.69
N LEU A 89 -23.75 40.80 4.17
CA LEU A 89 -25.18 40.89 4.55
C LEU A 89 -25.43 41.87 5.71
N ALA A 90 -24.46 42.06 6.62
CA ALA A 90 -24.57 42.95 7.76
C ALA A 90 -24.32 44.40 7.41
N SER A 91 -23.34 44.70 6.53
CA SER A 91 -22.79 46.06 6.34
C SER A 91 -23.12 46.72 4.99
N GLY A 92 -23.63 45.96 4.04
CA GLY A 92 -23.75 46.46 2.66
C GLY A 92 -22.39 46.69 1.97
N SER A 93 -22.40 47.38 0.81
CA SER A 93 -21.22 47.42 -0.10
C SER A 93 -20.22 48.55 0.16
N ALA A 94 -20.56 49.57 0.93
CA ALA A 94 -19.71 50.81 1.03
C ALA A 94 -19.18 50.99 2.46
N VAL A 95 -17.88 50.69 2.66
CA VAL A 95 -17.18 50.98 3.92
C VAL A 95 -15.91 51.74 3.60
N PRO A 96 -15.70 52.96 4.17
CA PRO A 96 -14.48 53.75 3.95
C PRO A 96 -13.22 52.97 4.34
N GLY A 97 -12.22 52.95 3.45
CA GLY A 97 -10.91 52.35 3.71
C GLY A 97 -10.79 50.84 3.36
N LEU A 98 -11.86 50.18 2.92
CA LEU A 98 -11.81 48.78 2.46
C LEU A 98 -12.22 48.70 0.97
N PRO A 99 -11.39 48.07 0.10
CA PRO A 99 -11.58 48.12 -1.36
C PRO A 99 -12.93 47.53 -1.82
N SER A 100 -13.45 46.53 -1.10
CA SER A 100 -14.72 45.84 -1.41
C SER A 100 -15.58 45.62 -0.17
N GLY A 101 -15.60 46.60 0.76
CA GLY A 101 -16.40 46.53 1.99
C GLY A 101 -15.92 45.45 2.98
N TRP A 102 -16.71 45.17 4.03
CA TRP A 102 -16.34 44.21 5.08
C TRP A 102 -16.25 42.76 4.58
N GLY A 103 -17.04 42.39 3.58
CA GLY A 103 -17.11 41.04 3.05
C GLY A 103 -16.06 40.70 1.99
N GLY A 104 -15.40 41.73 1.42
CA GLY A 104 -14.58 41.55 0.22
C GLY A 104 -15.42 41.19 -1.02
N ALA A 105 -14.77 41.13 -2.18
CA ALA A 105 -15.47 40.84 -3.45
C ALA A 105 -16.24 39.51 -3.44
N LEU A 106 -15.65 38.45 -2.87
CA LEU A 106 -16.30 37.17 -2.79
C LEU A 106 -17.47 37.13 -1.81
N GLY A 107 -17.34 37.82 -0.68
CA GLY A 107 -18.42 37.93 0.30
C GLY A 107 -19.58 38.80 -0.23
N LEU A 108 -19.30 39.88 -0.95
CA LEU A 108 -20.33 40.70 -1.62
C LEU A 108 -21.08 39.93 -2.71
N ALA A 109 -20.37 39.14 -3.52
CA ALA A 109 -21.02 38.28 -4.51
C ALA A 109 -21.99 37.28 -3.82
N GLY A 110 -21.57 36.70 -2.69
CA GLY A 110 -22.40 35.80 -1.89
C GLY A 110 -23.60 36.53 -1.27
N SER A 111 -23.40 37.73 -0.66
CA SER A 111 -24.51 38.50 -0.04
C SER A 111 -25.53 38.97 -1.07
N ASN A 112 -25.10 39.47 -2.24
CA ASN A 112 -26.01 39.87 -3.32
C ASN A 112 -26.85 38.68 -3.84
N GLY A 113 -26.24 37.48 -3.94
CA GLY A 113 -26.96 36.25 -4.31
C GLY A 113 -28.03 35.88 -3.29
N ILE A 114 -27.73 36.01 -1.98
CA ILE A 114 -28.67 35.75 -0.91
C ILE A 114 -29.78 36.81 -0.88
N GLU A 115 -29.47 38.09 -1.04
CA GLU A 115 -30.43 39.20 -1.13
C GLU A 115 -31.39 38.96 -2.30
N SER A 116 -30.86 38.60 -3.47
CA SER A 116 -31.70 38.26 -4.63
C SER A 116 -32.60 37.06 -4.36
N ALA A 117 -32.12 36.04 -3.63
CA ALA A 117 -32.93 34.87 -3.27
C ALA A 117 -33.97 35.20 -2.20
N THR A 118 -33.67 36.03 -1.21
CA THR A 118 -34.63 36.43 -0.16
C THR A 118 -35.69 37.40 -0.69
N ALA A 119 -35.37 38.19 -1.72
CA ALA A 119 -36.36 39.06 -2.40
C ALA A 119 -37.47 38.27 -3.13
N LEU A 120 -37.27 36.96 -3.37
CA LEU A 120 -38.30 36.07 -3.94
C LEU A 120 -39.34 35.60 -2.89
N ILE A 121 -39.18 35.98 -1.62
CA ILE A 121 -40.10 35.62 -0.55
C ILE A 121 -41.30 36.59 -0.56
N ASP A 122 -42.48 36.12 -0.97
CA ASP A 122 -43.74 36.91 -1.07
C ASP A 122 -44.30 37.39 0.29
N ARG A 123 -43.53 37.34 1.38
CA ARG A 123 -43.94 37.73 2.72
C ARG A 123 -42.93 38.66 3.37
N PRO A 124 -43.12 39.99 3.32
CA PRO A 124 -42.16 40.98 3.86
C PRO A 124 -41.85 40.80 5.36
N SER A 125 -42.79 40.24 6.14
CA SER A 125 -42.58 39.98 7.58
C SER A 125 -41.56 38.88 7.87
N LEU A 126 -41.26 38.00 6.92
CA LEU A 126 -40.31 36.89 7.08
C LEU A 126 -38.92 37.20 6.51
N GLU A 127 -38.78 38.17 5.63
CA GLU A 127 -37.51 38.52 4.97
C GLU A 127 -36.40 38.88 5.98
N GLY A 128 -36.70 39.76 6.94
CA GLY A 128 -35.77 40.18 8.00
C GLY A 128 -35.27 39.01 8.89
N PRO A 129 -36.18 38.24 9.50
CA PRO A 129 -35.81 37.08 10.30
C PRO A 129 -35.01 36.02 9.51
N VAL A 130 -35.38 35.74 8.26
CA VAL A 130 -34.63 34.77 7.39
C VAL A 130 -33.23 35.28 7.08
N ARG A 131 -33.10 36.56 6.73
CA ARG A 131 -31.78 37.19 6.48
C ARG A 131 -30.89 37.11 7.73
N LEU A 132 -31.44 37.40 8.93
CA LEU A 132 -30.71 37.30 10.19
C LEU A 132 -30.29 35.85 10.49
N ALA A 133 -31.15 34.89 10.26
CA ALA A 133 -30.85 33.47 10.46
C ALA A 133 -29.71 33.00 9.53
N ILE A 134 -29.74 33.37 8.25
CA ILE A 134 -28.70 33.08 7.27
C ILE A 134 -27.38 33.72 7.68
N LEU A 135 -27.39 35.00 8.10
CA LEU A 135 -26.20 35.72 8.57
C LEU A 135 -25.55 35.01 9.74
N LEU A 136 -26.34 34.62 10.77
CA LEU A 136 -25.79 33.93 11.95
C LEU A 136 -25.26 32.53 11.58
N LEU A 137 -25.94 31.81 10.71
CA LEU A 137 -25.52 30.47 10.27
C LEU A 137 -24.22 30.53 9.47
N LEU A 138 -24.10 31.44 8.51
CA LEU A 138 -22.88 31.62 7.72
C LEU A 138 -21.71 32.12 8.56
N GLY A 139 -21.95 33.06 9.49
CA GLY A 139 -20.92 33.54 10.42
C GLY A 139 -20.42 32.43 11.32
N ALA A 140 -21.32 31.64 11.93
CA ALA A 140 -20.97 30.48 12.75
C ALA A 140 -20.21 29.40 11.96
N ALA A 141 -20.68 29.08 10.75
CA ALA A 141 -20.01 28.11 9.87
C ALA A 141 -18.61 28.58 9.46
N GLY A 142 -18.45 29.87 9.12
CA GLY A 142 -17.16 30.46 8.77
C GLY A 142 -16.15 30.40 9.93
N LEU A 143 -16.57 30.74 11.15
CA LEU A 143 -15.73 30.65 12.35
C LEU A 143 -15.39 29.20 12.71
N ALA A 144 -16.35 28.28 12.58
CA ALA A 144 -16.11 26.86 12.80
C ALA A 144 -15.07 26.30 11.82
N LEU A 145 -15.18 26.64 10.53
CA LEU A 145 -14.17 26.25 9.54
C LEU A 145 -12.82 26.87 9.84
N GLY A 146 -12.76 28.14 10.27
CA GLY A 146 -11.53 28.78 10.75
C GLY A 146 -10.87 28.00 11.89
N TYR A 147 -11.66 27.53 12.86
CA TYR A 147 -11.16 26.68 13.95
C TYR A 147 -10.67 25.31 13.44
N PHE A 148 -11.41 24.64 12.55
CA PHE A 148 -10.96 23.38 11.95
C PHE A 148 -9.71 23.54 11.08
N ALA A 149 -9.55 24.70 10.44
CA ALA A 149 -8.38 25.02 9.62
C ALA A 149 -7.06 25.03 10.41
N LEU A 150 -7.10 25.30 11.73
CA LEU A 150 -5.94 25.25 12.61
C LEU A 150 -5.33 23.85 12.68
N GLY A 151 -6.13 22.82 12.51
CA GLY A 151 -5.68 21.42 12.58
C GLY A 151 -4.93 21.08 13.87
N LEU A 152 -5.37 21.63 15.02
CA LEU A 152 -4.70 21.46 16.31
C LEU A 152 -4.72 20.00 16.75
N THR A 153 -3.56 19.50 17.18
CA THR A 153 -3.43 18.18 17.81
C THR A 153 -4.08 18.16 19.21
N ALA A 154 -4.31 16.97 19.77
CA ALA A 154 -4.88 16.85 21.12
C ALA A 154 -4.00 17.56 22.17
N GLU A 155 -2.68 17.40 22.06
CA GLU A 155 -1.70 18.02 22.96
C GLU A 155 -1.70 19.55 22.85
N GLU A 156 -1.82 20.10 21.64
CA GLU A 156 -1.91 21.56 21.42
C GLU A 156 -3.22 22.14 21.97
N LYS A 157 -4.33 21.39 21.88
CA LYS A 157 -5.62 21.79 22.48
C LYS A 157 -5.56 21.79 24.00
N ASP A 158 -4.91 20.80 24.60
CA ASP A 158 -4.77 20.72 26.05
C ASP A 158 -3.80 21.77 26.58
N SER A 159 -2.72 22.10 25.86
CA SER A 159 -1.82 23.23 26.18
C SER A 159 -2.55 24.56 26.12
N LEU A 160 -3.39 24.78 25.09
CA LEU A 160 -4.22 25.99 24.99
C LEU A 160 -5.24 26.07 26.14
N ARG A 161 -5.90 24.96 26.48
CA ARG A 161 -6.83 24.90 27.62
C ARG A 161 -6.15 25.17 28.94
N ALA A 162 -4.91 24.70 29.13
CA ALA A 162 -4.12 24.96 30.35
C ALA A 162 -3.78 26.45 30.49
N MET A 163 -3.49 27.13 29.37
CA MET A 163 -3.19 28.57 29.36
C MET A 163 -4.37 29.45 29.76
N PHE A 164 -5.60 28.98 29.53
CA PHE A 164 -6.87 29.68 29.91
C PHE A 164 -7.48 29.19 31.24
N ARG A 165 -6.95 28.10 31.83
CA ARG A 165 -7.31 27.72 33.18
C ARG A 165 -6.58 28.64 34.17
N ARG A 166 -7.31 29.60 34.73
CA ARG A 166 -6.84 30.28 35.95
C ARG A 166 -6.67 29.20 37.05
N GLU A 167 -5.44 28.96 37.47
CA GLU A 167 -5.16 28.16 38.64
C GLU A 167 -5.90 28.76 39.82
N ALA A 168 -6.86 28.03 40.37
CA ALA A 168 -7.39 28.32 41.66
C ALA A 168 -6.26 28.11 42.71
N PRO A 169 -6.07 29.04 43.67
CA PRO A 169 -4.99 28.90 44.61
C PRO A 169 -5.10 27.57 45.36
N PRO A 170 -3.96 26.93 45.74
CA PRO A 170 -3.97 25.63 46.38
C PRO A 170 -4.74 25.73 47.70
N ARG A 171 -5.81 24.94 47.82
CA ARG A 171 -6.52 24.78 49.11
C ARG A 171 -5.56 24.15 50.10
N ALA A 172 -5.33 24.86 51.19
CA ALA A 172 -4.58 24.34 52.36
C ALA A 172 -5.17 22.99 52.80
N PRO A 173 -4.31 22.02 53.18
CA PRO A 173 -4.78 20.73 53.65
C PRO A 173 -5.63 20.87 54.89
N ALA A 174 -6.83 20.33 54.87
CA ALA A 174 -7.71 20.26 56.04
C ALA A 174 -7.08 19.42 57.14
N PRO A 175 -7.19 19.80 58.43
CA PRO A 175 -6.56 19.09 59.53
C PRO A 175 -7.12 17.67 59.63
N ARG A 176 -6.21 16.70 59.71
CA ARG A 176 -6.53 15.29 60.00
C ARG A 176 -7.23 15.21 61.33
N ARG A 177 -8.52 14.90 61.33
CA ARG A 177 -9.18 14.39 62.56
C ARG A 177 -8.69 12.97 62.79
N THR A 178 -7.98 12.79 63.89
CA THR A 178 -7.71 11.51 64.52
C THR A 178 -9.06 10.90 64.88
N ALA A 179 -9.48 9.86 64.16
CA ALA A 179 -10.59 9.02 64.57
C ALA A 179 -10.03 7.85 65.35
N GLU A 180 -10.49 7.76 66.58
CA GLU A 180 -10.18 6.70 67.54
C GLU A 180 -10.52 5.32 66.95
N LEU A 181 -9.60 4.41 67.22
CA LEU A 181 -9.71 2.98 66.91
C LEU A 181 -10.91 2.41 67.69
N ARG A 182 -11.95 2.03 66.99
CA ARG A 182 -12.95 1.10 67.49
C ARG A 182 -12.71 -0.26 66.83
N ASP A 183 -12.18 -1.13 67.63
CA ASP A 183 -11.89 -2.53 67.40
C ASP A 183 -13.23 -3.29 67.28
N GLU A 184 -13.71 -3.60 66.11
CA GLU A 184 -14.74 -4.60 65.88
C GLU A 184 -14.24 -5.57 64.80
N ARG A 185 -13.64 -6.66 65.27
CA ARG A 185 -13.31 -7.84 64.49
C ARG A 185 -14.59 -8.47 63.94
N ALA A 186 -14.84 -8.27 62.63
CA ALA A 186 -15.63 -9.20 61.86
C ALA A 186 -14.73 -10.36 61.39
N PRO A 187 -15.19 -11.61 61.35
CA PRO A 187 -14.35 -12.74 60.99
C PRO A 187 -13.93 -12.66 59.55
N ALA A 188 -12.65 -12.80 59.29
CA ALA A 188 -12.05 -12.85 57.99
C ALA A 188 -12.66 -14.00 57.21
N ALA A 189 -13.22 -13.71 56.02
CA ALA A 189 -13.58 -14.73 55.01
C ALA A 189 -12.32 -15.48 54.60
N PRO A 190 -12.38 -16.81 54.39
CA PRO A 190 -11.22 -17.58 53.97
C PRO A 190 -10.67 -17.05 52.65
N PRO A 191 -9.34 -17.06 52.46
CA PRO A 191 -8.72 -16.61 51.22
C PRO A 191 -9.25 -17.47 50.07
N ARG A 192 -9.90 -16.82 49.10
CA ARG A 192 -10.24 -17.47 47.85
C ARG A 192 -8.93 -17.95 47.21
N SER A 193 -8.80 -19.26 47.05
CA SER A 193 -7.73 -19.87 46.26
C SER A 193 -7.75 -19.28 44.85
N ARG A 194 -6.73 -18.51 44.51
CA ARG A 194 -6.52 -18.04 43.14
C ARG A 194 -6.42 -19.27 42.24
N PRO A 195 -7.12 -19.29 41.08
CA PRO A 195 -6.97 -20.36 40.12
C PRO A 195 -5.49 -20.45 39.70
N ALA A 196 -4.97 -21.66 39.58
CA ALA A 196 -3.64 -21.90 39.08
C ALA A 196 -3.60 -21.44 37.59
N VAL A 197 -2.57 -20.67 37.22
CA VAL A 197 -2.36 -20.23 35.85
C VAL A 197 -2.14 -21.48 34.99
N ALA A 198 -2.97 -21.66 33.98
CA ALA A 198 -2.81 -22.77 33.03
C ALA A 198 -1.60 -22.51 32.13
N VAL A 199 -0.57 -23.33 32.24
CA VAL A 199 0.56 -23.31 31.29
C VAL A 199 0.29 -24.39 30.25
N THR A 200 -0.07 -23.98 29.04
CA THR A 200 -0.28 -24.91 27.92
C THR A 200 1.05 -25.46 27.47
N GLU A 201 1.16 -26.77 27.35
CA GLU A 201 2.35 -27.37 26.75
C GLU A 201 2.44 -26.91 25.29
N ALA A 202 3.64 -26.47 24.86
CA ALA A 202 3.92 -26.29 23.45
C ALA A 202 3.53 -27.57 22.72
N VAL A 203 2.71 -27.45 21.69
CA VAL A 203 2.23 -28.61 20.91
C VAL A 203 3.42 -29.51 20.64
N LYS A 204 3.36 -30.73 21.12
CA LYS A 204 4.35 -31.78 20.80
C LYS A 204 4.32 -31.88 19.27
N SER A 205 5.26 -31.24 18.57
CA SER A 205 5.51 -31.63 17.20
C SER A 205 5.73 -33.13 17.24
N VAL A 206 4.97 -33.86 16.47
CA VAL A 206 5.04 -35.32 16.37
C VAL A 206 6.52 -35.70 16.31
N ALA A 207 7.00 -36.43 17.30
CA ALA A 207 8.36 -36.92 17.32
C ALA A 207 8.61 -37.63 15.99
N PRO A 208 9.74 -37.43 15.33
CA PRO A 208 10.07 -38.22 14.17
C PRO A 208 10.03 -39.69 14.66
N ALA A 209 9.17 -40.47 14.05
CA ALA A 209 9.03 -41.89 14.32
C ALA A 209 10.44 -42.50 14.34
N ALA A 210 10.69 -43.33 15.34
CA ALA A 210 11.94 -44.03 15.54
C ALA A 210 12.51 -44.50 14.22
N LYS A 211 13.82 -44.30 14.02
CA LYS A 211 14.62 -44.73 12.90
C LYS A 211 14.19 -46.14 12.47
N SER A 212 13.26 -46.25 11.56
CA SER A 212 13.13 -47.42 10.70
C SER A 212 14.31 -47.35 9.75
N GLN A 213 15.10 -48.41 9.66
CA GLN A 213 16.19 -48.62 8.75
C GLN A 213 15.83 -48.12 7.34
N PRO A 214 16.79 -47.61 6.55
CA PRO A 214 16.54 -47.22 5.19
C PRO A 214 16.23 -48.44 4.34
N GLY A 215 15.00 -48.93 4.44
CA GLY A 215 14.39 -49.71 3.39
C GLY A 215 14.27 -48.78 2.20
N ARG A 216 15.08 -49.01 1.16
CA ARG A 216 14.86 -48.49 -0.18
C ARG A 216 13.39 -48.67 -0.55
N ARG A 217 12.55 -47.70 -0.23
CA ARG A 217 11.36 -47.46 -1.03
C ARG A 217 11.88 -46.90 -2.33
N ALA A 218 11.99 -47.77 -3.34
CA ALA A 218 12.02 -47.34 -4.71
C ALA A 218 10.84 -46.38 -4.85
N SER A 219 11.13 -45.10 -4.95
CA SER A 219 10.17 -44.15 -5.50
C SER A 219 9.76 -44.78 -6.83
N GLN A 220 8.51 -45.12 -6.98
CA GLN A 220 7.93 -45.31 -8.29
C GLN A 220 8.20 -43.97 -8.98
N GLN A 221 9.25 -43.96 -9.82
CA GLN A 221 9.42 -42.96 -10.85
C GLN A 221 8.10 -43.02 -11.64
N SER A 222 7.19 -42.10 -11.37
CA SER A 222 6.19 -41.82 -12.36
C SER A 222 6.99 -41.44 -13.59
N LEU A 223 6.82 -42.14 -14.67
CA LEU A 223 7.29 -41.78 -15.98
C LEU A 223 6.53 -40.48 -16.35
N ALA A 224 6.93 -39.35 -15.79
CA ALA A 224 6.60 -38.01 -16.25
C ALA A 224 7.55 -37.74 -17.42
N LEU A 225 7.12 -38.06 -18.60
CA LEU A 225 7.69 -37.57 -19.83
C LEU A 225 7.60 -36.05 -19.79
N GLY A 226 8.68 -35.38 -19.39
CA GLY A 226 8.72 -33.93 -19.49
C GLY A 226 9.71 -33.17 -18.57
N ASP A 227 9.91 -33.60 -17.33
CA ASP A 227 10.78 -32.83 -16.43
C ASP A 227 12.21 -33.39 -16.44
N ASN A 228 13.11 -32.77 -17.20
CA ASN A 228 14.54 -33.09 -17.19
C ASN A 228 15.29 -32.56 -15.95
N TYR A 229 14.60 -31.93 -15.02
CA TYR A 229 15.18 -31.25 -13.87
C TYR A 229 15.03 -32.03 -12.56
N VAL A 230 16.10 -32.03 -11.74
CA VAL A 230 16.12 -32.64 -10.41
C VAL A 230 16.02 -31.54 -9.36
N LEU A 231 15.00 -31.60 -8.49
CA LEU A 231 14.82 -30.62 -7.41
C LEU A 231 15.98 -30.70 -6.39
N PRO A 232 16.35 -29.57 -5.76
CA PRO A 232 17.39 -29.54 -4.74
C PRO A 232 17.04 -30.40 -3.54
N THR A 233 18.03 -31.08 -2.96
CA THR A 233 17.87 -31.84 -1.72
C THR A 233 18.07 -30.95 -0.49
N VAL A 234 17.43 -31.29 0.63
CA VAL A 234 17.55 -30.51 1.89
C VAL A 234 19.01 -30.50 2.41
N ASP A 235 19.85 -31.44 1.97
CA ASP A 235 21.26 -31.54 2.37
C ASP A 235 22.11 -30.33 1.89
N LEU A 236 21.63 -29.53 0.94
CA LEU A 236 22.27 -28.28 0.53
C LEU A 236 22.13 -27.16 1.58
N LEU A 237 21.26 -27.35 2.56
CA LEU A 237 21.05 -26.40 3.66
C LEU A 237 21.69 -26.91 4.95
N ALA A 238 22.12 -26.01 5.80
CA ALA A 238 22.65 -26.34 7.10
C ALA A 238 21.63 -27.12 7.95
N PRO A 239 22.05 -28.20 8.62
CA PRO A 239 21.17 -28.95 9.49
C PRO A 239 20.67 -28.06 10.63
N PRO A 240 19.44 -28.27 11.11
CA PRO A 240 18.90 -27.50 12.21
C PRO A 240 19.82 -27.63 13.43
N PRO A 241 20.07 -26.53 14.18
CA PRO A 241 20.95 -26.57 15.34
C PRO A 241 20.49 -27.62 16.34
N SER A 242 21.41 -28.50 16.74
CA SER A 242 21.17 -29.61 17.65
C SER A 242 20.97 -29.18 19.12
N SER A 243 20.79 -27.88 19.36
CA SER A 243 20.48 -27.38 20.70
C SER A 243 19.20 -28.02 21.20
N GLY A 244 19.35 -28.95 22.17
CA GLY A 244 18.24 -29.67 22.75
C GLY A 244 17.13 -28.71 23.12
N ARG A 245 15.89 -29.05 22.77
CA ARG A 245 14.69 -28.27 23.12
C ARG A 245 14.79 -27.85 24.57
N GLN A 246 14.79 -26.54 24.79
CA GLN A 246 14.88 -26.03 26.18
C GLN A 246 13.74 -26.65 26.99
N GLN A 247 14.07 -27.27 28.10
CA GLN A 247 13.06 -27.64 29.08
C GLN A 247 12.32 -26.37 29.51
N ILE A 248 11.03 -26.33 29.27
CA ILE A 248 10.16 -25.22 29.64
C ILE A 248 10.22 -25.08 31.17
N ASP A 249 10.85 -24.01 31.66
CA ASP A 249 10.83 -23.68 33.08
C ASP A 249 9.44 -23.15 33.48
N ARG A 250 8.53 -24.07 33.77
CA ARG A 250 7.15 -23.73 34.17
C ARG A 250 7.12 -22.81 35.37
N ALA A 251 7.99 -23.01 36.36
CA ALA A 251 8.05 -22.17 37.53
C ALA A 251 8.54 -20.74 37.19
N GLY A 252 9.47 -20.61 36.24
CA GLY A 252 9.88 -19.31 35.69
C GLY A 252 8.77 -18.60 34.97
N LEU A 253 8.01 -19.31 34.14
CA LEU A 253 6.87 -18.74 33.41
C LEU A 253 5.75 -18.26 34.35
N GLU A 254 5.43 -19.04 35.39
CA GLU A 254 4.45 -18.64 36.40
C GLU A 254 4.93 -17.43 37.22
N ARG A 255 6.22 -17.35 37.60
CA ARG A 255 6.79 -16.15 38.26
C ARG A 255 6.65 -14.92 37.34
N ASN A 256 6.96 -15.04 36.06
CA ASN A 256 6.83 -13.95 35.09
C ASN A 256 5.37 -13.53 34.89
N ALA A 257 4.43 -14.48 34.89
CA ALA A 257 3.00 -14.18 34.82
C ALA A 257 2.53 -13.34 36.00
N ARG A 258 2.91 -13.73 37.25
CA ARG A 258 2.57 -12.97 38.46
C ARG A 258 3.24 -11.59 38.48
N LEU A 259 4.49 -11.49 38.02
CA LEU A 259 5.17 -10.20 37.91
C LEU A 259 4.43 -9.29 36.91
N LEU A 260 4.01 -9.85 35.76
CA LEU A 260 3.25 -9.11 34.74
C LEU A 260 1.90 -8.63 35.30
N GLU A 261 1.18 -9.46 36.07
CA GLU A 261 -0.05 -9.06 36.75
C GLU A 261 0.20 -7.88 37.68
N SER A 262 1.26 -7.93 38.54
CA SER A 262 1.63 -6.85 39.40
C SER A 262 1.97 -5.55 38.65
N VAL A 263 2.73 -5.66 37.56
CA VAL A 263 3.06 -4.50 36.70
C VAL A 263 1.81 -3.88 36.10
N LEU A 264 0.86 -4.69 35.63
CA LEU A 264 -0.41 -4.22 35.07
C LEU A 264 -1.27 -3.53 36.16
N GLU A 265 -1.28 -4.07 37.37
CA GLU A 265 -2.01 -3.50 38.52
C GLU A 265 -1.45 -2.12 38.93
N ASP A 266 -0.13 -1.92 38.91
CA ASP A 266 0.54 -0.63 39.11
C ASP A 266 0.07 0.44 38.10
N PHE A 267 -0.22 0.03 36.87
CA PHE A 267 -0.80 0.91 35.84
C PHE A 267 -2.34 0.98 35.86
N HIS A 268 -2.97 0.49 36.95
CA HIS A 268 -4.41 0.43 37.11
C HIS A 268 -5.14 -0.38 36.01
N VAL A 269 -4.49 -1.40 35.48
CA VAL A 269 -5.06 -2.44 34.63
C VAL A 269 -5.27 -3.68 35.48
N ARG A 270 -6.52 -3.92 35.88
CA ARG A 270 -6.90 -5.12 36.64
C ARG A 270 -7.30 -6.23 35.69
N GLY A 271 -6.90 -7.44 36.00
CA GLY A 271 -7.22 -8.66 35.24
C GLY A 271 -6.29 -9.78 35.67
N ASP A 272 -6.61 -10.99 35.26
CA ASP A 272 -5.86 -12.19 35.61
C ASP A 272 -5.23 -12.79 34.32
N ILE A 273 -4.01 -13.35 34.42
CA ILE A 273 -3.40 -14.12 33.33
C ILE A 273 -3.95 -15.53 33.38
N VAL A 274 -4.83 -15.83 32.41
CA VAL A 274 -5.55 -17.12 32.36
C VAL A 274 -4.74 -18.22 31.68
N GLU A 275 -3.88 -17.87 30.72
CA GLU A 275 -3.09 -18.83 29.98
C GLU A 275 -1.71 -18.27 29.64
N VAL A 276 -0.67 -19.10 29.71
CA VAL A 276 0.68 -18.81 29.26
C VAL A 276 1.05 -19.79 28.16
N ARG A 277 1.40 -19.26 26.99
CA ARG A 277 1.81 -20.04 25.81
C ARG A 277 3.28 -19.76 25.50
N PRO A 278 4.18 -20.63 25.93
CA PRO A 278 5.59 -20.51 25.58
C PRO A 278 5.81 -20.87 24.11
N GLY A 279 6.55 -20.03 23.41
CA GLY A 279 6.99 -20.26 22.02
C GLY A 279 8.51 -20.27 21.89
N PRO A 280 9.05 -20.52 20.69
CA PRO A 280 10.49 -20.62 20.46
C PRO A 280 11.22 -19.27 20.62
N VAL A 281 10.56 -18.18 20.29
CA VAL A 281 11.16 -16.83 20.28
C VAL A 281 10.52 -15.91 21.32
N VAL A 282 9.19 -15.97 21.47
CA VAL A 282 8.40 -15.18 22.40
C VAL A 282 7.47 -16.06 23.19
N THR A 283 7.12 -15.62 24.40
CA THR A 283 6.06 -16.23 25.22
C THR A 283 4.86 -15.30 25.21
N MET A 284 3.67 -15.85 24.94
CA MET A 284 2.42 -15.13 24.97
C MET A 284 1.69 -15.36 26.30
N TYR A 285 1.33 -14.26 26.97
CA TYR A 285 0.52 -14.23 28.19
C TYR A 285 -0.87 -13.73 27.84
N GLU A 286 -1.90 -14.53 28.07
CA GLU A 286 -3.29 -14.15 27.81
C GLU A 286 -3.91 -13.49 29.06
N LEU A 287 -4.09 -12.19 29.01
CA LEU A 287 -4.74 -11.41 30.04
C LEU A 287 -6.24 -11.36 29.82
N GLU A 288 -7.03 -11.82 30.81
CA GLU A 288 -8.44 -11.54 30.90
C GLU A 288 -8.66 -10.23 31.67
N PRO A 289 -8.98 -9.11 31.01
CA PRO A 289 -9.11 -7.84 31.67
C PRO A 289 -10.39 -7.78 32.50
N ALA A 290 -10.34 -7.13 33.65
CA ALA A 290 -11.52 -6.86 34.45
C ALA A 290 -12.53 -6.00 33.70
N SER A 291 -13.81 -6.10 34.08
CA SER A 291 -14.90 -5.36 33.47
C SER A 291 -14.62 -3.85 33.45
N GLY A 292 -14.80 -3.20 32.31
CA GLY A 292 -14.54 -1.77 32.10
C GLY A 292 -13.13 -1.39 31.64
N ILE A 293 -12.18 -2.32 31.57
CA ILE A 293 -10.85 -2.09 31.00
C ILE A 293 -10.91 -2.15 29.47
N LYS A 294 -10.49 -1.07 28.80
CA LYS A 294 -10.41 -1.02 27.34
C LYS A 294 -9.09 -1.62 26.85
N ALA A 295 -9.14 -2.51 25.85
CA ALA A 295 -7.95 -3.10 25.22
C ALA A 295 -6.94 -2.04 24.74
N SER A 296 -7.43 -0.92 24.18
CA SER A 296 -6.57 0.18 23.72
C SER A 296 -5.70 0.78 24.84
N ARG A 297 -6.15 0.76 26.10
CA ARG A 297 -5.35 1.21 27.24
C ARG A 297 -4.18 0.26 27.49
N VAL A 298 -4.40 -1.04 27.44
CA VAL A 298 -3.34 -2.05 27.64
C VAL A 298 -2.34 -2.00 26.49
N ILE A 299 -2.80 -1.83 25.24
CA ILE A 299 -1.94 -1.71 24.06
C ILE A 299 -1.00 -0.49 24.15
N GLN A 300 -1.48 0.62 24.72
CA GLN A 300 -0.64 1.82 24.91
C GLN A 300 0.46 1.65 25.97
N LEU A 301 0.31 0.70 26.88
CA LEU A 301 1.28 0.41 27.94
C LEU A 301 2.42 -0.54 27.50
N ALA A 302 2.48 -0.94 26.24
CA ALA A 302 3.45 -1.92 25.76
C ALA A 302 4.90 -1.54 26.11
N ASP A 303 5.29 -0.29 25.91
CA ASP A 303 6.64 0.21 26.21
C ASP A 303 6.92 0.22 27.73
N ASP A 304 5.91 0.53 28.55
CA ASP A 304 6.00 0.52 30.01
C ASP A 304 6.06 -0.91 30.57
N ILE A 305 5.30 -1.83 29.99
CA ILE A 305 5.36 -3.26 30.30
C ILE A 305 6.75 -3.80 29.96
N ALA A 306 7.29 -3.51 28.78
CA ALA A 306 8.61 -3.96 28.37
C ALA A 306 9.69 -3.52 29.38
N ARG A 307 9.66 -2.25 29.80
CA ARG A 307 10.62 -1.69 30.77
C ARG A 307 10.51 -2.38 32.13
N ASN A 308 9.30 -2.53 32.67
CA ASN A 308 9.12 -3.11 34.02
C ASN A 308 9.39 -4.62 34.03
N MET A 309 9.16 -5.31 32.90
CA MET A 309 9.50 -6.73 32.73
C MET A 309 10.97 -6.97 32.31
N SER A 310 11.79 -5.89 32.22
CA SER A 310 13.18 -5.95 31.71
C SER A 310 13.29 -6.66 30.35
N ALA A 311 12.29 -6.51 29.51
CA ALA A 311 12.23 -7.08 28.17
C ALA A 311 12.67 -6.05 27.11
N LEU A 312 13.22 -6.52 25.98
CA LEU A 312 13.63 -5.65 24.86
C LEU A 312 12.45 -4.91 24.25
N SER A 313 11.30 -5.57 24.18
CA SER A 313 10.04 -5.00 23.70
C SER A 313 8.88 -5.82 24.26
N ALA A 314 7.68 -5.28 24.25
CA ALA A 314 6.46 -6.03 24.49
C ALA A 314 5.47 -5.70 23.37
N ARG A 315 4.79 -6.71 22.84
CA ARG A 315 3.71 -6.51 21.91
C ARG A 315 2.39 -6.89 22.55
N VAL A 316 1.42 -6.00 22.48
CA VAL A 316 0.09 -6.21 23.04
C VAL A 316 -0.94 -6.20 21.92
N ALA A 317 -1.69 -7.28 21.76
CA ALA A 317 -2.69 -7.43 20.71
C ALA A 317 -3.96 -8.10 21.25
N THR A 318 -5.10 -7.77 20.66
CA THR A 318 -6.36 -8.49 20.94
C THR A 318 -6.38 -9.82 20.21
N ILE A 319 -6.91 -10.86 20.88
CA ILE A 319 -7.09 -12.18 20.27
C ILE A 319 -8.55 -12.28 19.78
N PRO A 320 -8.79 -12.35 18.47
CA PRO A 320 -10.15 -12.42 17.93
C PRO A 320 -10.91 -13.67 18.40
N GLY A 321 -12.19 -13.48 18.67
CA GLY A 321 -13.06 -14.56 19.14
C GLY A 321 -12.88 -14.93 20.62
N ARG A 322 -11.99 -14.25 21.35
CA ARG A 322 -11.77 -14.45 22.79
C ARG A 322 -11.80 -13.11 23.54
N SER A 323 -12.24 -13.15 24.80
CA SER A 323 -12.29 -11.95 25.65
C SER A 323 -10.95 -11.65 26.33
N VAL A 324 -9.83 -12.08 25.73
CA VAL A 324 -8.48 -11.91 26.28
C VAL A 324 -7.61 -11.02 25.42
N ILE A 325 -6.59 -10.45 26.03
CA ILE A 325 -5.56 -9.63 25.39
C ILE A 325 -4.26 -10.42 25.47
N GLY A 326 -3.63 -10.67 24.31
CA GLY A 326 -2.31 -11.29 24.25
C GLY A 326 -1.21 -10.28 24.53
N ILE A 327 -0.34 -10.58 25.49
CA ILE A 327 0.88 -9.83 25.80
C ILE A 327 2.06 -10.74 25.46
N GLU A 328 2.81 -10.36 24.45
CA GLU A 328 3.93 -11.14 23.91
C GLU A 328 5.24 -10.56 24.46
N LEU A 329 6.01 -11.36 25.18
CA LEU A 329 7.31 -11.01 25.71
C LEU A 329 8.41 -11.89 25.12
N PRO A 330 9.56 -11.33 24.73
CA PRO A 330 10.66 -12.10 24.18
C PRO A 330 11.29 -13.03 25.21
N ASN A 331 11.64 -14.23 24.77
CA ASN A 331 12.35 -15.16 25.60
C ASN A 331 13.80 -14.70 25.86
N PRO A 332 14.38 -14.94 27.04
CA PRO A 332 15.78 -14.62 27.34
C PRO A 332 16.76 -15.34 26.39
N LYS A 333 16.47 -16.60 26.07
CA LYS A 333 17.16 -17.38 25.03
C LYS A 333 16.16 -17.68 23.93
N ARG A 334 16.45 -17.19 22.73
CA ARG A 334 15.59 -17.36 21.55
C ARG A 334 16.16 -18.48 20.68
N GLU A 335 15.27 -19.34 20.20
CA GLU A 335 15.63 -20.34 19.21
C GLU A 335 15.65 -19.73 17.81
N SER A 336 16.66 -20.05 17.01
CA SER A 336 16.66 -19.68 15.59
C SER A 336 15.82 -20.66 14.81
N VAL A 337 14.97 -20.16 13.93
CA VAL A 337 14.20 -20.99 12.99
C VAL A 337 15.10 -21.32 11.80
N SER A 338 15.25 -22.62 11.50
CA SER A 338 16.05 -23.08 10.34
C SER A 338 15.16 -23.29 9.12
N LEU A 339 15.62 -22.86 7.95
CA LEU A 339 14.91 -23.09 6.68
C LEU A 339 14.86 -24.59 6.35
N SER A 340 15.92 -25.36 6.62
CA SER A 340 15.98 -26.82 6.38
C SER A 340 14.90 -27.59 7.13
N GLU A 341 14.60 -27.18 8.39
CA GLU A 341 13.51 -27.80 9.16
C GLU A 341 12.13 -27.59 8.51
N LEU A 342 11.90 -26.39 7.96
CA LEU A 342 10.62 -26.05 7.36
C LEU A 342 10.42 -26.66 5.97
N ILE A 343 11.47 -26.74 5.16
CA ILE A 343 11.46 -27.46 3.87
C ILE A 343 11.18 -28.95 4.07
N GLY A 344 11.78 -29.57 5.10
CA GLY A 344 11.51 -30.96 5.46
C GLY A 344 10.22 -31.21 6.23
N SER A 345 9.38 -30.20 6.42
CA SER A 345 8.10 -30.35 7.15
C SER A 345 7.01 -30.89 6.23
N GLN A 346 6.11 -31.70 6.83
CA GLN A 346 4.95 -32.24 6.12
C GLN A 346 4.05 -31.13 5.55
N ALA A 347 3.98 -29.97 6.21
CA ALA A 347 3.20 -28.83 5.75
C ALA A 347 3.73 -28.24 4.43
N PHE A 348 5.05 -28.34 4.17
CA PHE A 348 5.65 -27.91 2.90
C PHE A 348 5.51 -28.97 1.82
N GLU A 349 5.50 -30.25 2.20
CA GLU A 349 5.29 -31.35 1.26
C GLU A 349 3.86 -31.41 0.72
N ASP A 350 2.90 -30.75 1.36
CA ASP A 350 1.51 -30.73 0.91
C ASP A 350 1.41 -30.27 -0.56
N GLN A 351 0.91 -31.17 -1.40
CA GLN A 351 0.87 -30.97 -2.86
C GLN A 351 -0.25 -30.06 -3.33
N ASN A 352 -1.11 -29.59 -2.44
CA ASN A 352 -2.24 -28.73 -2.80
C ASN A 352 -1.85 -27.27 -3.02
N MET A 353 -0.63 -26.86 -2.63
CA MET A 353 -0.13 -25.49 -2.82
C MET A 353 0.55 -25.36 -4.19
N ALA A 354 0.10 -24.37 -4.98
CA ALA A 354 0.63 -24.13 -6.31
C ALA A 354 1.97 -23.36 -6.28
N LEU A 355 2.11 -22.37 -5.39
CA LEU A 355 3.32 -21.55 -5.21
C LEU A 355 3.61 -21.37 -3.71
N PRO A 356 4.10 -22.40 -3.01
CA PRO A 356 4.31 -22.32 -1.57
C PRO A 356 5.48 -21.41 -1.20
N LEU A 357 5.23 -20.49 -0.27
CA LEU A 357 6.22 -19.61 0.32
C LEU A 357 6.36 -19.92 1.81
N ILE A 358 7.53 -20.32 2.25
CA ILE A 358 7.84 -20.51 3.67
C ILE A 358 8.01 -19.14 4.31
N LEU A 359 7.13 -18.81 5.24
CA LEU A 359 7.22 -17.57 6.01
C LEU A 359 7.96 -17.79 7.34
N GLY A 360 7.83 -18.95 7.97
CA GLY A 360 8.49 -19.23 9.24
C GLY A 360 7.66 -20.08 10.19
N LYS A 361 7.75 -19.74 11.50
CA LYS A 361 6.95 -20.36 12.57
C LYS A 361 6.08 -19.32 13.25
N ASN A 362 4.87 -19.70 13.64
CA ASN A 362 4.01 -18.86 14.47
C ASN A 362 4.53 -18.80 15.93
N ILE A 363 3.82 -18.08 16.80
CA ILE A 363 4.18 -17.97 18.22
C ILE A 363 4.20 -19.35 18.92
N ALA A 364 3.32 -20.27 18.53
CA ALA A 364 3.27 -21.62 19.10
C ALA A 364 4.37 -22.56 18.57
N GLY A 365 5.10 -22.15 17.51
CA GLY A 365 6.15 -22.95 16.87
C GLY A 365 5.68 -23.77 15.67
N ASP A 366 4.41 -23.61 15.23
CA ASP A 366 3.90 -24.31 14.06
C ASP A 366 4.41 -23.64 12.77
N PRO A 367 4.71 -24.41 11.71
CA PRO A 367 5.13 -23.87 10.43
C PRO A 367 4.03 -23.02 9.78
N VAL A 368 4.40 -21.85 9.27
CA VAL A 368 3.54 -20.95 8.51
C VAL A 368 4.03 -20.91 7.07
N ILE A 369 3.24 -21.51 6.18
CA ILE A 369 3.49 -21.57 4.75
C ILE A 369 2.30 -20.91 4.06
N ALA A 370 2.58 -20.00 3.16
CA ALA A 370 1.56 -19.28 2.40
C ALA A 370 1.62 -19.69 0.94
N ASP A 371 0.48 -19.83 0.29
CA ASP A 371 0.43 -20.05 -1.16
C ASP A 371 0.25 -18.74 -1.89
N LEU A 372 1.23 -18.36 -2.73
CA LEU A 372 1.20 -17.12 -3.49
C LEU A 372 0.10 -17.11 -4.56
N ALA A 373 -0.27 -18.27 -5.12
CA ALA A 373 -1.26 -18.34 -6.19
C ALA A 373 -2.66 -17.81 -5.80
N PRO A 374 -3.27 -18.18 -4.65
CA PRO A 374 -4.52 -17.59 -4.20
C PRO A 374 -4.40 -16.18 -3.66
N MET A 375 -3.25 -15.77 -3.11
CA MET A 375 -3.05 -14.42 -2.56
C MET A 375 -2.43 -13.41 -3.53
N PRO A 376 -2.43 -13.63 -4.78
CA PRO A 376 -1.68 -13.36 -6.01
C PRO A 376 -0.47 -12.45 -5.88
N HIS A 377 -0.46 -11.51 -4.98
CA HIS A 377 0.59 -10.50 -4.87
C HIS A 377 0.89 -10.20 -3.41
N LEU A 378 2.16 -10.00 -3.09
CA LEU A 378 2.68 -9.81 -1.76
C LEU A 378 3.51 -8.53 -1.66
N LEU A 379 3.20 -7.70 -0.67
CA LEU A 379 4.02 -6.56 -0.29
C LEU A 379 4.85 -6.91 0.94
N VAL A 380 6.16 -6.70 0.85
CA VAL A 380 7.11 -6.96 1.94
C VAL A 380 7.81 -5.66 2.31
N ALA A 381 7.76 -5.25 3.57
CA ALA A 381 8.43 -4.03 3.99
C ALA A 381 9.18 -4.22 5.32
N GLY A 382 10.25 -3.45 5.52
CA GLY A 382 11.04 -3.48 6.76
C GLY A 382 12.35 -2.71 6.61
N THR A 383 12.91 -2.24 7.73
CA THR A 383 14.17 -1.50 7.73
C THR A 383 15.37 -2.39 7.46
N THR A 384 16.51 -1.78 7.13
CA THR A 384 17.79 -2.49 6.97
C THR A 384 18.12 -3.25 8.27
N GLY A 385 18.53 -4.51 8.14
CA GLY A 385 18.86 -5.38 9.27
C GLY A 385 17.64 -6.01 9.98
N SER A 386 16.40 -5.71 9.56
CA SER A 386 15.19 -6.32 10.11
C SER A 386 15.01 -7.80 9.73
N GLY A 387 15.72 -8.27 8.68
CA GLY A 387 15.60 -9.62 8.12
C GLY A 387 14.81 -9.70 6.82
N LYS A 388 14.49 -8.55 6.17
CA LYS A 388 13.75 -8.48 4.89
C LYS A 388 14.42 -9.32 3.80
N SER A 389 15.72 -9.11 3.57
CA SER A 389 16.49 -9.78 2.51
C SER A 389 16.57 -11.28 2.74
N VAL A 390 16.84 -11.70 3.98
CA VAL A 390 16.83 -13.13 4.34
C VAL A 390 15.44 -13.73 4.14
N GLY A 391 14.37 -13.01 4.53
CA GLY A 391 13.00 -13.46 4.32
C GLY A 391 12.65 -13.58 2.83
N LEU A 392 13.11 -12.63 2.00
CA LEU A 392 12.91 -12.69 0.55
C LEU A 392 13.65 -13.89 -0.05
N ASN A 393 14.90 -14.14 0.36
CA ASN A 393 15.65 -15.33 -0.05
C ASN A 393 14.95 -16.63 0.37
N CYS A 394 14.40 -16.70 1.58
CA CYS A 394 13.62 -17.86 2.01
C CYS A 394 12.38 -18.11 1.13
N MET A 395 11.70 -17.05 0.69
CA MET A 395 10.54 -17.15 -0.21
C MET A 395 10.97 -17.65 -1.61
N ILE A 396 12.06 -17.09 -2.16
CA ILE A 396 12.60 -17.52 -3.46
C ILE A 396 13.07 -18.98 -3.38
N LEU A 397 13.81 -19.35 -2.35
CA LEU A 397 14.26 -20.73 -2.15
C LEU A 397 13.06 -21.69 -2.00
N SER A 398 11.97 -21.29 -1.35
CA SER A 398 10.76 -22.10 -1.26
C SER A 398 10.23 -22.48 -2.63
N LEU A 399 10.24 -21.55 -3.59
CA LEU A 399 9.86 -21.80 -4.98
C LEU A 399 10.87 -22.75 -5.66
N LEU A 400 12.18 -22.47 -5.51
CA LEU A 400 13.25 -23.27 -6.13
C LEU A 400 13.33 -24.70 -5.59
N TYR A 401 12.88 -24.96 -4.36
CA TYR A 401 12.80 -26.32 -3.79
C TYR A 401 11.57 -27.10 -4.22
N LYS A 402 10.55 -26.45 -4.79
CA LYS A 402 9.27 -27.08 -5.13
C LYS A 402 8.98 -27.12 -6.62
N MET A 403 9.53 -26.19 -7.40
CA MET A 403 9.14 -25.92 -8.79
C MET A 403 10.32 -26.02 -9.73
N SER A 404 10.13 -26.71 -10.86
CA SER A 404 11.08 -26.70 -11.99
C SER A 404 10.91 -25.43 -12.85
N PRO A 405 11.88 -25.11 -13.73
CA PRO A 405 11.76 -24.00 -14.69
C PRO A 405 10.52 -24.10 -15.60
N ASP A 406 10.05 -25.30 -15.90
CA ASP A 406 8.86 -25.54 -16.70
C ASP A 406 7.54 -25.23 -15.97
N GLN A 407 7.61 -25.14 -14.64
CA GLN A 407 6.47 -24.87 -13.77
C GLN A 407 6.44 -23.44 -13.27
N CYS A 408 7.62 -22.84 -13.02
CA CYS A 408 7.76 -21.48 -12.51
C CYS A 408 8.93 -20.75 -13.15
N ARG A 409 8.68 -19.59 -13.73
CA ARG A 409 9.69 -18.67 -14.25
C ARG A 409 9.76 -17.42 -13.39
N LEU A 410 10.95 -16.81 -13.34
CA LEU A 410 11.23 -15.68 -12.48
C LEU A 410 11.71 -14.48 -13.28
N ILE A 411 11.27 -13.30 -12.88
CA ILE A 411 11.87 -12.00 -13.24
C ILE A 411 12.31 -11.36 -11.94
N MET A 412 13.58 -11.05 -11.82
CA MET A 412 14.16 -10.47 -10.62
C MET A 412 14.66 -9.06 -10.88
N ILE A 413 14.28 -8.12 -10.02
CA ILE A 413 14.62 -6.70 -10.12
C ILE A 413 15.31 -6.27 -8.83
N ASP A 414 16.60 -5.94 -8.93
CA ASP A 414 17.44 -5.49 -7.82
C ASP A 414 18.25 -4.25 -8.22
N PRO A 415 17.67 -3.05 -8.04
CA PRO A 415 18.34 -1.79 -8.40
C PRO A 415 19.66 -1.54 -7.64
N LYS A 416 19.88 -2.25 -6.53
CA LYS A 416 21.08 -2.10 -5.67
C LYS A 416 22.19 -3.08 -5.98
N MET A 417 21.94 -4.11 -6.78
CA MET A 417 22.88 -5.18 -7.13
C MET A 417 23.44 -5.95 -5.93
N LEU A 418 22.72 -6.07 -4.84
CA LEU A 418 23.25 -6.58 -3.58
C LEU A 418 22.65 -7.92 -3.14
N GLU A 419 21.37 -8.13 -3.43
CA GLU A 419 20.60 -9.19 -2.79
C GLU A 419 20.21 -10.32 -3.74
N LEU A 420 19.89 -10.02 -5.02
CA LEU A 420 19.37 -11.00 -5.97
C LEU A 420 20.39 -11.47 -7.02
N SER A 421 21.54 -10.82 -7.15
CA SER A 421 22.58 -11.17 -8.14
C SER A 421 23.11 -12.61 -7.99
N MET A 422 22.98 -13.20 -6.80
CA MET A 422 23.38 -14.58 -6.56
C MET A 422 22.52 -15.61 -7.31
N TYR A 423 21.35 -15.21 -7.83
CA TYR A 423 20.46 -16.05 -8.63
C TYR A 423 20.71 -15.93 -10.16
N ASP A 424 21.60 -15.07 -10.63
CA ASP A 424 21.90 -14.98 -12.06
C ASP A 424 22.24 -16.36 -12.65
N ASP A 425 21.87 -16.56 -13.90
CA ASP A 425 22.10 -17.77 -14.68
C ASP A 425 21.39 -19.05 -14.20
N ILE A 426 20.41 -18.96 -13.29
CA ILE A 426 19.55 -20.13 -13.02
C ILE A 426 18.52 -20.29 -14.14
N PRO A 427 18.16 -21.53 -14.51
CA PRO A 427 17.26 -21.79 -15.65
C PRO A 427 15.81 -21.27 -15.46
N HIS A 428 15.45 -20.84 -14.27
CA HIS A 428 14.16 -20.22 -13.98
C HIS A 428 14.04 -18.77 -14.49
N LEU A 429 15.15 -18.06 -14.70
CA LEU A 429 15.15 -16.66 -15.08
C LEU A 429 14.70 -16.46 -16.52
N LEU A 430 13.83 -15.46 -16.75
CA LEU A 430 13.42 -14.98 -18.07
C LEU A 430 14.32 -13.87 -18.61
N SER A 431 15.06 -13.19 -17.74
CA SER A 431 16.09 -12.20 -18.07
C SER A 431 17.19 -12.24 -17.01
N PRO A 432 18.40 -11.73 -17.26
CA PRO A 432 19.35 -11.45 -16.19
C PRO A 432 18.70 -10.61 -15.09
N VAL A 433 19.21 -10.65 -13.88
CA VAL A 433 18.70 -9.80 -12.78
C VAL A 433 18.76 -8.33 -13.21
N VAL A 434 17.60 -7.68 -13.21
CA VAL A 434 17.45 -6.32 -13.74
C VAL A 434 17.90 -5.31 -12.70
N THR A 435 18.91 -4.52 -13.02
CA THR A 435 19.53 -3.59 -12.09
C THR A 435 19.23 -2.12 -12.41
N GLU A 436 18.93 -1.82 -13.67
CA GLU A 436 18.64 -0.47 -14.15
C GLU A 436 17.12 -0.17 -14.00
N PRO A 437 16.74 0.97 -13.39
CA PRO A 437 15.33 1.32 -13.21
C PRO A 437 14.53 1.39 -14.53
N GLY A 438 15.14 1.88 -15.61
CA GLY A 438 14.49 1.91 -16.93
C GLY A 438 14.13 0.51 -17.46
N LYS A 439 15.10 -0.43 -17.37
CA LYS A 439 14.87 -1.83 -17.73
C LYS A 439 13.87 -2.53 -16.81
N ALA A 440 13.84 -2.13 -15.52
CA ALA A 440 12.86 -2.65 -14.57
C ALA A 440 11.42 -2.25 -14.93
N ILE A 441 11.22 -0.99 -15.35
CA ILE A 441 9.92 -0.52 -15.85
C ILE A 441 9.55 -1.29 -17.12
N ARG A 442 10.50 -1.52 -18.01
CA ARG A 442 10.30 -2.33 -19.22
C ARG A 442 9.89 -3.76 -18.87
N ALA A 443 10.54 -4.40 -17.89
CA ALA A 443 10.19 -5.74 -17.43
C ALA A 443 8.74 -5.81 -16.86
N LEU A 444 8.29 -4.77 -16.16
CA LEU A 444 6.90 -4.67 -15.71
C LEU A 444 5.93 -4.48 -16.88
N LYS A 445 6.27 -3.67 -17.89
CA LYS A 445 5.47 -3.51 -19.12
C LYS A 445 5.34 -4.85 -19.84
N TRP A 446 6.45 -5.53 -20.08
CA TRP A 446 6.46 -6.86 -20.69
C TRP A 446 5.59 -7.85 -19.90
N THR A 447 5.62 -7.79 -18.57
CA THR A 447 4.79 -8.65 -17.74
C THR A 447 3.29 -8.38 -17.95
N VAL A 448 2.90 -7.11 -18.19
CA VAL A 448 1.51 -6.74 -18.55
C VAL A 448 1.15 -7.30 -19.93
N GLU A 449 2.04 -7.21 -20.90
CA GLU A 449 1.85 -7.73 -22.25
C GLU A 449 1.65 -9.25 -22.22
N GLN A 450 2.52 -9.96 -21.50
CA GLN A 450 2.38 -11.41 -21.29
C GLN A 450 1.07 -11.79 -20.61
N MET A 451 0.62 -10.98 -19.65
CA MET A 451 -0.68 -11.18 -19.03
C MET A 451 -1.81 -11.11 -20.08
N GLU A 452 -1.78 -10.13 -20.96
CA GLU A 452 -2.81 -9.93 -21.97
C GLU A 452 -2.77 -11.00 -23.07
N GLU A 453 -1.59 -11.38 -23.48
CA GLU A 453 -1.39 -12.48 -24.41
C GLU A 453 -1.95 -13.80 -23.85
N ARG A 454 -1.65 -14.12 -22.59
CA ARG A 454 -2.22 -15.28 -21.92
C ARG A 454 -3.74 -15.22 -21.83
N TYR A 455 -4.32 -14.03 -21.63
CA TYR A 455 -5.77 -13.86 -21.68
C TYR A 455 -6.35 -14.14 -23.06
N ARG A 456 -5.68 -13.70 -24.15
CA ARG A 456 -6.08 -14.03 -25.52
C ARG A 456 -6.04 -15.54 -25.76
N MET A 457 -4.95 -16.22 -25.38
CA MET A 457 -4.83 -17.68 -25.50
C MET A 457 -5.92 -18.42 -24.71
N MET A 458 -6.18 -17.98 -23.46
CA MET A 458 -7.26 -18.57 -22.64
C MET A 458 -8.65 -18.34 -23.24
N ALA A 459 -8.91 -17.16 -23.81
CA ALA A 459 -10.16 -16.84 -24.47
C ALA A 459 -10.39 -17.72 -25.70
N ASN A 460 -9.35 -17.95 -26.52
CA ASN A 460 -9.42 -18.85 -27.68
C ASN A 460 -9.82 -20.28 -27.31
N LEU A 461 -9.40 -20.75 -26.13
CA LEU A 461 -9.79 -22.06 -25.63
C LEU A 461 -11.06 -22.04 -24.75
N GLY A 462 -11.67 -20.88 -24.52
CA GLY A 462 -12.87 -20.72 -23.70
C GLY A 462 -12.65 -21.07 -22.22
N VAL A 463 -11.46 -20.81 -21.69
CA VAL A 463 -11.10 -21.04 -20.28
C VAL A 463 -10.83 -19.73 -19.55
N ARG A 464 -10.94 -19.74 -18.20
CA ARG A 464 -10.87 -18.51 -17.40
C ARG A 464 -9.61 -18.41 -16.51
N ALA A 465 -8.78 -19.44 -16.48
CA ALA A 465 -7.62 -19.49 -15.61
C ALA A 465 -6.53 -20.41 -16.17
N LEU A 466 -5.27 -20.09 -15.88
CA LEU A 466 -4.09 -20.85 -16.33
C LEU A 466 -4.14 -22.35 -16.02
N PRO A 467 -4.55 -22.82 -14.83
CA PRO A 467 -4.64 -24.26 -14.57
C PRO A 467 -5.58 -24.99 -15.53
N SER A 468 -6.72 -24.38 -15.89
CA SER A 468 -7.68 -24.93 -16.83
C SER A 468 -7.14 -24.93 -18.26
N PHE A 469 -6.38 -23.89 -18.63
CA PHE A 469 -5.68 -23.79 -19.91
C PHE A 469 -4.67 -24.94 -20.02
N ASN A 470 -3.76 -25.06 -19.05
CA ASN A 470 -2.74 -26.08 -19.01
C ASN A 470 -3.32 -27.51 -18.99
N ALA A 471 -4.46 -27.72 -18.31
CA ALA A 471 -5.15 -29.02 -18.32
C ALA A 471 -5.63 -29.37 -19.74
N LYS A 472 -6.26 -28.44 -20.46
CA LYS A 472 -6.70 -28.67 -21.85
C LYS A 472 -5.54 -28.93 -22.80
N VAL A 473 -4.45 -28.18 -22.68
CA VAL A 473 -3.25 -28.37 -23.51
C VAL A 473 -2.64 -29.75 -23.26
N ARG A 474 -2.50 -30.17 -22.00
CA ARG A 474 -2.01 -31.53 -21.65
C ARG A 474 -2.92 -32.62 -22.18
N GLU A 475 -4.24 -32.44 -22.07
CA GLU A 475 -5.22 -33.40 -22.59
C GLU A 475 -5.15 -33.52 -24.12
N ALA A 476 -5.02 -32.40 -24.83
CA ALA A 476 -4.87 -32.41 -26.30
C ALA A 476 -3.55 -33.07 -26.71
N LYS A 477 -2.41 -32.72 -26.09
CA LYS A 477 -1.12 -33.37 -26.34
C LYS A 477 -1.17 -34.90 -26.06
N ALA A 478 -1.80 -35.32 -24.97
CA ALA A 478 -1.95 -36.73 -24.63
C ALA A 478 -2.82 -37.53 -25.64
N LYS A 479 -3.79 -36.86 -26.26
CA LYS A 479 -4.69 -37.47 -27.27
C LYS A 479 -4.16 -37.31 -28.69
N GLY A 480 -3.06 -36.60 -28.92
CA GLY A 480 -2.56 -36.24 -30.24
C GLY A 480 -3.56 -35.40 -31.04
N ALA A 481 -4.45 -34.65 -30.34
CA ALA A 481 -5.47 -33.82 -30.97
C ALA A 481 -4.97 -32.37 -31.09
N THR A 482 -5.19 -31.75 -32.24
CA THR A 482 -4.93 -30.31 -32.42
C THR A 482 -6.00 -29.50 -31.71
N LEU A 483 -5.58 -28.42 -31.06
CA LEU A 483 -6.49 -27.44 -30.47
C LEU A 483 -6.95 -26.49 -31.61
N GLY A 484 -8.26 -26.31 -31.76
CA GLY A 484 -8.78 -25.48 -32.84
C GLY A 484 -9.79 -24.45 -32.36
N ARG A 485 -9.74 -23.28 -32.95
CA ARG A 485 -10.72 -22.20 -32.80
C ARG A 485 -11.58 -22.12 -34.05
N ARG A 486 -12.91 -22.09 -33.90
CA ARG A 486 -13.81 -21.82 -35.01
C ARG A 486 -13.82 -20.32 -35.27
N VAL A 487 -13.31 -19.92 -36.41
CA VAL A 487 -13.32 -18.55 -36.92
C VAL A 487 -14.31 -18.43 -38.03
N GLN A 488 -15.13 -17.39 -38.01
CA GLN A 488 -16.03 -17.10 -39.12
C GLN A 488 -15.23 -16.42 -40.23
N THR A 489 -15.02 -17.12 -41.34
CA THR A 489 -14.25 -16.64 -42.50
C THR A 489 -15.11 -15.97 -43.59
N GLY A 490 -16.44 -16.07 -43.49
CA GLY A 490 -17.31 -15.43 -44.43
C GLY A 490 -18.77 -15.86 -44.31
N TYR A 491 -19.55 -15.57 -45.37
CA TYR A 491 -20.91 -16.04 -45.53
C TYR A 491 -21.00 -16.82 -46.83
N ASN A 492 -21.75 -17.92 -46.83
CA ASN A 492 -22.06 -18.65 -48.06
C ASN A 492 -22.91 -17.75 -48.96
N ALA A 493 -22.42 -17.51 -50.18
CA ALA A 493 -23.07 -16.59 -51.15
C ALA A 493 -24.49 -17.00 -51.50
N ASP A 494 -24.81 -18.32 -51.48
CA ASP A 494 -26.09 -18.85 -51.89
C ASP A 494 -27.11 -18.98 -50.75
N THR A 495 -26.64 -19.20 -49.54
CA THR A 495 -27.52 -19.48 -48.36
C THR A 495 -27.51 -18.39 -47.31
N GLY A 496 -26.57 -17.40 -47.38
CA GLY A 496 -26.40 -16.35 -46.39
C GLY A 496 -25.94 -16.86 -45.02
N GLN A 497 -25.60 -18.15 -44.88
CA GLN A 497 -25.16 -18.73 -43.64
C GLN A 497 -23.67 -18.44 -43.37
N PRO A 498 -23.24 -18.17 -42.14
CA PRO A 498 -21.85 -17.95 -41.84
C PRO A 498 -21.01 -19.22 -42.08
N LEU A 499 -19.92 -19.06 -42.79
CA LEU A 499 -18.89 -20.09 -42.98
C LEU A 499 -17.89 -20.00 -41.82
N TYR A 500 -17.58 -21.19 -41.28
CA TYR A 500 -16.62 -21.30 -40.20
C TYR A 500 -15.47 -22.21 -40.64
N GLU A 501 -14.26 -21.75 -40.42
CA GLU A 501 -13.05 -22.57 -40.51
C GLU A 501 -12.50 -22.83 -39.09
N VAL A 502 -11.79 -23.94 -38.98
CA VAL A 502 -11.11 -24.28 -37.73
C VAL A 502 -9.65 -23.89 -37.88
N GLU A 503 -9.28 -22.84 -37.22
CA GLU A 503 -7.88 -22.42 -37.09
C GLU A 503 -7.19 -23.35 -36.11
N GLU A 504 -6.12 -24.03 -36.52
CA GLU A 504 -5.33 -24.89 -35.66
C GLU A 504 -4.40 -24.05 -34.79
N LEU A 505 -4.45 -24.28 -33.49
CA LEU A 505 -3.69 -23.55 -32.46
C LEU A 505 -2.68 -24.49 -31.83
N GLU A 506 -1.39 -24.21 -31.98
CA GLU A 506 -0.32 -24.91 -31.33
C GLU A 506 0.01 -24.20 -30.02
N TYR A 507 -0.52 -24.71 -28.90
CA TYR A 507 -0.23 -24.18 -27.58
C TYR A 507 0.63 -25.11 -26.75
N GLU A 508 1.50 -24.50 -25.96
CA GLU A 508 2.30 -25.18 -24.96
C GLU A 508 1.76 -24.95 -23.54
N VAL A 509 2.19 -25.82 -22.62
CA VAL A 509 1.89 -25.63 -21.19
C VAL A 509 2.65 -24.39 -20.70
N LEU A 510 1.94 -23.44 -20.13
CA LEU A 510 2.50 -22.18 -19.68
C LEU A 510 2.92 -22.27 -18.21
N PRO A 511 4.16 -21.85 -17.86
CA PRO A 511 4.60 -21.78 -16.47
C PRO A 511 3.93 -20.64 -15.71
N GLN A 512 3.93 -20.71 -14.37
CA GLN A 512 3.69 -19.54 -13.52
C GLN A 512 4.84 -18.54 -13.72
N ILE A 513 4.56 -17.25 -13.60
CA ILE A 513 5.61 -16.20 -13.61
C ILE A 513 5.56 -15.47 -12.27
N VAL A 514 6.70 -15.37 -11.59
CA VAL A 514 6.84 -14.59 -10.36
C VAL A 514 7.82 -13.46 -10.59
N VAL A 515 7.34 -12.24 -10.45
CA VAL A 515 8.17 -11.03 -10.51
C VAL A 515 8.55 -10.64 -9.09
N VAL A 516 9.84 -10.57 -8.81
CA VAL A 516 10.39 -10.21 -7.50
C VAL A 516 11.10 -8.86 -7.62
N VAL A 517 10.69 -7.90 -6.80
CA VAL A 517 11.31 -6.57 -6.72
C VAL A 517 11.87 -6.37 -5.32
N ASP A 518 13.20 -6.21 -5.19
CA ASP A 518 13.84 -6.02 -3.89
C ASP A 518 13.60 -4.63 -3.29
N GLU A 519 13.64 -3.58 -4.13
CA GLU A 519 13.43 -2.22 -3.64
C GLU A 519 12.48 -1.42 -4.54
N LEU A 520 11.21 -1.44 -4.17
CA LEU A 520 10.16 -0.70 -4.87
C LEU A 520 10.39 0.83 -4.84
N ALA A 521 11.00 1.34 -3.75
CA ALA A 521 11.21 2.78 -3.59
C ALA A 521 12.05 3.38 -4.73
N ASP A 522 13.06 2.66 -5.20
CA ASP A 522 13.94 3.16 -6.24
C ASP A 522 13.21 3.26 -7.60
N LEU A 523 12.29 2.36 -7.88
CA LEU A 523 11.40 2.44 -9.05
C LEU A 523 10.40 3.59 -8.93
N MET A 524 9.80 3.75 -7.74
CA MET A 524 8.82 4.82 -7.47
C MET A 524 9.43 6.21 -7.55
N MET A 525 10.72 6.35 -7.20
CA MET A 525 11.45 7.62 -7.32
C MET A 525 11.77 7.98 -8.77
N THR A 526 11.93 6.99 -9.64
CA THR A 526 12.29 7.19 -11.06
C THR A 526 11.06 7.48 -11.91
N ALA A 527 10.00 6.68 -11.80
CA ALA A 527 8.79 6.78 -12.61
C ALA A 527 7.55 6.35 -11.80
N GLY A 528 7.31 6.98 -10.66
CA GLY A 528 6.31 6.54 -9.68
C GLY A 528 4.90 6.35 -10.24
N LYS A 529 4.40 7.29 -11.06
CA LYS A 529 3.05 7.18 -11.65
C LYS A 529 2.92 5.99 -12.60
N GLU A 530 3.94 5.75 -13.41
CA GLU A 530 3.96 4.66 -14.38
C GLU A 530 4.06 3.31 -13.67
N VAL A 531 4.98 3.18 -12.72
CA VAL A 531 5.14 1.98 -11.90
C VAL A 531 3.84 1.67 -11.12
N GLU A 532 3.21 2.68 -10.54
CA GLU A 532 1.94 2.53 -9.83
C GLU A 532 0.83 2.02 -10.75
N PHE A 533 0.74 2.55 -11.96
CA PHE A 533 -0.22 2.11 -12.98
C PHE A 533 0.02 0.65 -13.41
N LEU A 534 1.27 0.28 -13.69
CA LEU A 534 1.63 -1.09 -14.09
C LEU A 534 1.32 -2.10 -12.98
N ILE A 535 1.69 -1.79 -11.73
CA ILE A 535 1.37 -2.63 -10.56
C ILE A 535 -0.14 -2.76 -10.41
N GLN A 536 -0.89 -1.66 -10.52
CA GLN A 536 -2.35 -1.68 -10.42
C GLN A 536 -2.96 -2.61 -11.49
N ARG A 537 -2.50 -2.51 -12.73
CA ARG A 537 -3.00 -3.33 -13.83
C ARG A 537 -2.71 -4.82 -13.63
N LEU A 538 -1.48 -5.15 -13.24
CA LEU A 538 -1.10 -6.52 -12.90
C LEU A 538 -1.92 -7.05 -11.72
N ALA A 539 -2.01 -6.30 -10.62
CA ALA A 539 -2.70 -6.75 -9.43
C ALA A 539 -4.19 -7.03 -9.64
N GLN A 540 -4.84 -6.35 -10.59
CA GLN A 540 -6.25 -6.55 -10.91
C GLN A 540 -6.53 -7.81 -11.74
N LYS A 541 -5.61 -8.20 -12.62
CA LYS A 541 -5.87 -9.24 -13.63
C LYS A 541 -4.88 -10.40 -13.63
N ALA A 542 -3.63 -10.23 -13.20
CA ALA A 542 -2.55 -11.17 -13.42
C ALA A 542 -2.76 -12.55 -12.77
N ARG A 543 -3.54 -12.65 -11.68
CA ARG A 543 -3.84 -13.89 -10.97
C ARG A 543 -4.36 -15.02 -11.88
N ALA A 544 -5.32 -14.71 -12.73
CA ALA A 544 -5.91 -15.71 -13.62
C ALA A 544 -4.93 -16.16 -14.72
N ALA A 545 -4.01 -15.28 -15.12
CA ALA A 545 -2.94 -15.56 -16.07
C ALA A 545 -1.74 -16.29 -15.45
N GLY A 546 -1.74 -16.55 -14.14
CA GLY A 546 -0.65 -17.20 -13.43
C GLY A 546 0.59 -16.32 -13.32
N ILE A 547 0.40 -15.02 -13.09
CA ILE A 547 1.47 -14.03 -12.91
C ILE A 547 1.34 -13.41 -11.53
N HIS A 548 2.42 -13.37 -10.78
CA HIS A 548 2.44 -13.00 -9.37
C HIS A 548 3.55 -12.01 -9.06
N LEU A 549 3.34 -11.12 -8.08
CA LEU A 549 4.29 -10.10 -7.68
C LEU A 549 4.71 -10.29 -6.23
N ILE A 550 6.01 -10.22 -5.97
CA ILE A 550 6.59 -10.04 -4.63
C ILE A 550 7.32 -8.71 -4.65
N MET A 551 6.71 -7.69 -4.02
CA MET A 551 7.22 -6.33 -4.01
C MET A 551 7.81 -6.02 -2.65
N ALA A 552 9.12 -5.80 -2.57
CA ALA A 552 9.77 -5.48 -1.31
C ALA A 552 10.25 -4.01 -1.27
N THR A 553 10.36 -3.44 -0.08
CA THR A 553 10.92 -2.11 0.14
C THR A 553 11.51 -1.96 1.54
N GLN A 554 12.62 -1.22 1.63
CA GLN A 554 13.21 -0.81 2.91
C GLN A 554 12.74 0.58 3.35
N ARG A 555 11.97 1.29 2.49
CA ARG A 555 11.45 2.64 2.73
C ARG A 555 9.93 2.62 2.83
N PRO A 556 9.35 2.34 4.02
CA PRO A 556 7.91 2.25 4.20
C PRO A 556 7.23 3.63 4.29
N SER A 557 7.58 4.56 3.40
CA SER A 557 6.97 5.88 3.33
C SER A 557 5.65 5.85 2.54
N VAL A 558 4.80 6.85 2.73
CA VAL A 558 3.50 6.97 2.02
C VAL A 558 3.69 7.20 0.52
N ASP A 559 4.82 7.79 0.12
CA ASP A 559 5.16 8.05 -1.28
C ASP A 559 5.56 6.77 -2.03
N VAL A 560 6.04 5.75 -1.32
CA VAL A 560 6.38 4.44 -1.86
C VAL A 560 5.20 3.48 -1.74
N ILE A 561 4.62 3.36 -0.55
CA ILE A 561 3.45 2.51 -0.27
C ILE A 561 2.18 3.37 -0.34
N THR A 562 1.82 3.76 -1.56
CA THR A 562 0.68 4.64 -1.82
C THR A 562 -0.67 3.97 -1.50
N GLY A 563 -1.75 4.76 -1.54
CA GLY A 563 -3.11 4.25 -1.39
C GLY A 563 -3.47 3.23 -2.47
N VAL A 564 -3.02 3.44 -3.70
CA VAL A 564 -3.25 2.55 -4.86
C VAL A 564 -2.52 1.22 -4.66
N ILE A 565 -1.24 1.27 -4.29
CA ILE A 565 -0.44 0.06 -3.99
C ILE A 565 -1.12 -0.75 -2.87
N LYS A 566 -1.54 -0.10 -1.78
CA LYS A 566 -2.21 -0.77 -0.66
C LYS A 566 -3.56 -1.39 -1.02
N ALA A 567 -4.33 -0.76 -1.89
CA ALA A 567 -5.61 -1.29 -2.34
C ALA A 567 -5.46 -2.55 -3.21
N ASN A 568 -4.38 -2.62 -3.97
CA ASN A 568 -4.14 -3.68 -4.95
C ASN A 568 -3.24 -4.82 -4.40
N LEU A 569 -2.47 -4.57 -3.33
CA LEU A 569 -1.64 -5.56 -2.63
C LEU A 569 -2.18 -5.77 -1.20
N PRO A 570 -3.25 -6.53 -1.02
CA PRO A 570 -3.89 -6.71 0.29
C PRO A 570 -3.10 -7.65 1.21
N THR A 571 -2.28 -8.55 0.66
CA THR A 571 -1.40 -9.42 1.45
C THR A 571 -0.09 -8.70 1.73
N ARG A 572 0.27 -8.59 3.00
CA ARG A 572 1.41 -7.79 3.43
C ARG A 572 2.21 -8.47 4.52
N ILE A 573 3.52 -8.26 4.45
CA ILE A 573 4.46 -8.62 5.49
C ILE A 573 5.20 -7.37 5.94
N SER A 574 5.22 -7.12 7.23
CA SER A 574 6.08 -6.11 7.82
C SER A 574 7.10 -6.78 8.73
N PHE A 575 8.36 -6.67 8.38
CA PHE A 575 9.47 -6.87 9.31
C PHE A 575 9.55 -5.67 10.27
N GLN A 576 10.53 -5.68 11.19
CA GLN A 576 10.73 -4.57 12.10
C GLN A 576 10.87 -3.23 11.37
N VAL A 577 10.19 -2.22 11.90
CA VAL A 577 10.28 -0.83 11.44
C VAL A 577 10.62 0.08 12.62
N THR A 578 11.03 1.33 12.34
CA THR A 578 11.50 2.26 13.38
C THR A 578 10.36 3.00 14.07
N SER A 579 9.22 3.16 13.42
CA SER A 579 8.13 3.99 13.94
C SER A 579 6.75 3.35 13.84
N LYS A 580 5.84 3.75 14.74
CA LYS A 580 4.41 3.40 14.69
C LYS A 580 3.74 3.91 13.38
N ILE A 581 4.28 4.97 12.78
CA ILE A 581 3.78 5.52 11.51
C ILE A 581 4.09 4.58 10.36
N ASP A 582 5.31 4.04 10.31
CA ASP A 582 5.74 3.09 9.27
C ASP A 582 4.91 1.80 9.35
N SER A 583 4.69 1.28 10.58
CA SER A 583 3.83 0.12 10.78
C SER A 583 2.41 0.36 10.22
N ARG A 584 1.82 1.52 10.52
CA ARG A 584 0.50 1.89 9.96
C ARG A 584 0.52 2.10 8.45
N THR A 585 1.62 2.57 7.91
CA THR A 585 1.76 2.75 6.46
C THR A 585 1.73 1.39 5.76
N ILE A 586 2.36 0.37 6.31
CA ILE A 586 2.41 -0.98 5.74
C ILE A 586 1.11 -1.74 6.03
N LEU A 587 0.78 -1.91 7.32
CA LEU A 587 -0.24 -2.83 7.79
C LEU A 587 -1.62 -2.17 8.05
N GLY A 588 -1.67 -0.84 8.16
CA GLY A 588 -2.84 -0.11 8.65
C GLY A 588 -2.92 -0.04 10.19
N GLU A 589 -2.13 -0.85 10.90
CA GLU A 589 -2.08 -0.95 12.35
C GLU A 589 -0.65 -0.77 12.88
N GLN A 590 -0.52 -0.42 14.15
CA GLN A 590 0.77 -0.38 14.86
C GLN A 590 1.17 -1.78 15.33
N GLY A 591 2.45 -1.98 15.63
CA GLY A 591 2.98 -3.23 16.21
C GLY A 591 4.25 -3.75 15.55
N ALA A 592 4.54 -3.37 14.30
CA ALA A 592 5.78 -3.76 13.63
C ALA A 592 7.02 -3.06 14.22
N GLU A 593 6.85 -1.91 14.87
CA GLU A 593 7.89 -1.22 15.62
C GLU A 593 8.32 -1.97 16.90
N GLN A 594 7.49 -2.91 17.37
CA GLN A 594 7.74 -3.72 18.57
C GLN A 594 8.39 -5.06 18.27
N LEU A 595 8.64 -5.36 16.99
CA LEU A 595 9.29 -6.58 16.54
C LEU A 595 10.78 -6.61 16.96
N LEU A 596 11.32 -7.81 17.01
CA LEU A 596 12.67 -8.06 17.53
C LEU A 596 13.79 -7.96 16.46
N GLY A 597 13.40 -7.77 15.19
CA GLY A 597 14.33 -7.86 14.06
C GLY A 597 14.74 -9.30 13.73
N LYS A 598 15.76 -9.46 12.89
CA LYS A 598 16.34 -10.76 12.50
C LYS A 598 15.30 -11.79 12.04
N GLY A 599 14.35 -11.36 11.18
CA GLY A 599 13.34 -12.23 10.62
C GLY A 599 12.00 -12.24 11.37
N ASP A 600 11.89 -11.57 12.51
CA ASP A 600 10.61 -11.40 13.20
C ASP A 600 9.69 -10.48 12.41
N MET A 601 8.50 -10.93 12.05
CA MET A 601 7.59 -10.23 11.14
C MET A 601 6.13 -10.32 11.56
N LEU A 602 5.33 -9.40 11.04
CA LEU A 602 3.88 -9.43 11.07
C LEU A 602 3.34 -9.73 9.67
N TYR A 603 2.59 -10.79 9.56
CA TYR A 603 1.97 -11.25 8.33
C TYR A 603 0.46 -10.97 8.34
N MET A 604 -0.04 -10.29 7.30
CA MET A 604 -1.45 -9.95 7.09
C MET A 604 -1.95 -10.64 5.82
N PRO A 605 -2.61 -11.79 5.93
CA PRO A 605 -3.13 -12.53 4.79
C PRO A 605 -4.37 -11.85 4.20
N GLY A 606 -4.27 -11.27 2.99
CA GLY A 606 -5.40 -10.72 2.25
C GLY A 606 -6.21 -9.65 2.99
N GLY A 607 -5.56 -8.78 3.76
CA GLY A 607 -6.21 -7.73 4.55
C GLY A 607 -6.94 -8.25 5.80
N LYS A 608 -6.71 -9.51 6.17
CA LYS A 608 -7.28 -10.15 7.36
C LYS A 608 -6.43 -9.89 8.60
N GLN A 609 -6.74 -10.62 9.67
CA GLN A 609 -6.03 -10.51 10.94
C GLN A 609 -4.51 -10.70 10.79
N ILE A 610 -3.76 -9.87 11.51
CA ILE A 610 -2.31 -9.92 11.55
C ILE A 610 -1.84 -11.08 12.44
N ILE A 611 -0.89 -11.86 11.91
CA ILE A 611 -0.26 -12.99 12.59
C ILE A 611 1.23 -12.66 12.75
N ARG A 612 1.78 -12.87 13.96
CA ARG A 612 3.23 -12.79 14.16
C ARG A 612 3.88 -14.08 13.71
N VAL A 613 4.94 -13.95 12.92
CA VAL A 613 5.70 -15.07 12.36
C VAL A 613 7.19 -14.81 12.57
N HIS A 614 7.90 -15.84 12.99
CA HIS A 614 9.35 -15.82 13.13
C HIS A 614 9.97 -16.47 11.90
N GLY A 615 10.53 -15.64 11.01
CA GLY A 615 11.12 -16.06 9.75
C GLY A 615 12.34 -16.95 9.94
N PRO A 616 12.56 -17.89 9.02
CA PRO A 616 13.74 -18.74 9.07
C PRO A 616 14.98 -17.96 8.66
N PHE A 617 16.12 -18.46 9.08
CA PHE A 617 17.42 -17.99 8.67
C PHE A 617 17.97 -18.88 7.57
N VAL A 618 18.56 -18.28 6.55
CA VAL A 618 19.38 -18.89 5.50
C VAL A 618 20.59 -18.02 5.27
N SER A 619 21.75 -18.60 5.11
CA SER A 619 23.00 -17.89 4.80
C SER A 619 23.15 -17.70 3.30
N ASP A 620 23.96 -16.70 2.89
CA ASP A 620 24.27 -16.44 1.48
C ASP A 620 24.98 -17.64 0.83
N GLU A 621 25.76 -18.39 1.60
CA GLU A 621 26.42 -19.62 1.16
C GLU A 621 25.39 -20.70 0.74
N GLU A 622 24.39 -20.93 1.59
CA GLU A 622 23.31 -21.88 1.29
C GLU A 622 22.51 -21.48 0.05
N VAL A 623 22.23 -20.17 -0.10
CA VAL A 623 21.56 -19.64 -1.31
C VAL A 623 22.38 -19.92 -2.56
N ARG A 624 23.71 -19.68 -2.51
CA ARG A 624 24.63 -19.97 -3.61
C ARG A 624 24.66 -21.46 -3.97
N LEU A 625 24.70 -22.35 -2.99
CA LEU A 625 24.69 -23.80 -3.23
C LEU A 625 23.43 -24.23 -3.98
N VAL A 626 22.26 -23.71 -3.63
CA VAL A 626 21.01 -23.98 -4.33
C VAL A 626 21.02 -23.39 -5.73
N ALA A 627 21.48 -22.15 -5.91
CA ALA A 627 21.62 -21.53 -7.23
C ALA A 627 22.58 -22.31 -8.13
N GLU A 628 23.73 -22.76 -7.62
CA GLU A 628 24.68 -23.60 -8.35
C GLU A 628 24.10 -24.97 -8.73
N HIS A 629 23.27 -25.57 -7.86
CA HIS A 629 22.57 -26.81 -8.19
C HIS A 629 21.73 -26.65 -9.46
N TRP A 630 21.01 -25.52 -9.58
CA TRP A 630 20.20 -25.22 -10.74
C TRP A 630 21.04 -24.87 -11.99
N ARG A 631 22.10 -24.06 -11.86
CA ARG A 631 23.02 -23.73 -12.98
C ARG A 631 23.67 -24.97 -13.60
N LYS A 632 23.96 -26.00 -12.81
CA LYS A 632 24.53 -27.26 -13.30
C LYS A 632 23.57 -28.06 -14.18
N GLN A 633 22.29 -27.80 -14.12
CA GLN A 633 21.26 -28.56 -14.84
C GLN A 633 20.83 -27.91 -16.16
N GLY A 634 21.08 -26.62 -16.35
CA GLY A 634 20.74 -25.93 -17.59
C GLY A 634 21.06 -24.45 -17.54
N MET A 635 21.20 -23.88 -18.72
CA MET A 635 21.34 -22.41 -18.90
C MET A 635 19.95 -21.79 -19.04
N PRO A 636 19.75 -20.53 -18.59
CA PRO A 636 18.50 -19.83 -18.80
C PRO A 636 18.29 -19.49 -20.28
N GLU A 637 17.06 -19.56 -20.73
CA GLU A 637 16.64 -19.02 -22.01
C GLU A 637 16.14 -17.60 -21.78
N TYR A 638 17.03 -16.63 -21.97
CA TYR A 638 16.70 -15.22 -21.76
C TYR A 638 15.87 -14.67 -22.91
N ILE A 639 14.80 -13.94 -22.57
CA ILE A 639 13.92 -13.25 -23.49
C ILE A 639 14.36 -11.78 -23.55
N GLN A 640 14.98 -11.34 -24.64
CA GLN A 640 15.49 -9.95 -24.78
C GLN A 640 14.39 -8.90 -24.59
N ALA A 641 13.18 -9.18 -25.08
CA ALA A 641 12.02 -8.28 -24.97
C ALA A 641 11.63 -7.94 -23.51
N VAL A 642 12.11 -8.70 -22.50
CA VAL A 642 11.87 -8.38 -21.08
C VAL A 642 12.60 -7.09 -20.69
N THR A 643 13.80 -6.85 -21.19
CA THR A 643 14.66 -5.73 -20.78
C THR A 643 14.92 -4.71 -21.86
N GLU A 644 14.67 -5.04 -23.13
CA GLU A 644 14.92 -4.19 -24.28
C GLU A 644 13.59 -3.85 -24.99
N GLU A 645 13.47 -2.63 -25.47
CA GLU A 645 12.33 -2.26 -26.28
C GLU A 645 12.47 -2.87 -27.68
N PRO A 646 11.38 -3.39 -28.30
CA PRO A 646 11.43 -3.88 -29.68
C PRO A 646 11.83 -2.75 -30.62
N GLU A 647 12.66 -3.06 -31.62
CA GLU A 647 13.12 -2.09 -32.63
C GLU A 647 11.98 -1.50 -33.46
N ASP A 648 10.81 -2.15 -33.53
CA ASP A 648 9.61 -1.70 -34.27
C ASP A 648 8.77 -0.62 -33.56
N GLY A 649 9.32 0.03 -32.57
CA GLY A 649 8.86 1.31 -32.02
C GLY A 649 7.38 1.40 -31.71
N GLY A 650 6.88 0.70 -30.72
CA GLY A 650 5.60 1.13 -30.22
C GLY A 650 4.68 0.04 -29.72
N TYR A 651 4.64 -0.07 -28.42
CA TYR A 651 3.52 -0.75 -27.76
C TYR A 651 2.25 0.07 -27.89
N LEU A 652 1.18 -0.58 -28.30
CA LEU A 652 -0.17 -0.03 -28.39
C LEU A 652 -0.74 0.45 -27.04
N PHE A 653 0.04 0.38 -25.96
CA PHE A 653 -0.40 0.70 -24.61
C PHE A 653 0.30 1.87 -23.94
N ASP A 654 0.99 2.72 -24.66
CA ASP A 654 1.44 4.01 -24.13
C ASP A 654 0.27 5.01 -24.09
N GLY A 655 -0.78 4.63 -23.37
CA GLY A 655 -2.03 5.39 -23.24
C GLY A 655 -1.99 6.52 -22.21
N GLN A 656 -0.82 6.85 -21.66
CA GLN A 656 -0.64 8.09 -20.90
C GLN A 656 0.50 8.92 -21.49
N PRO A 657 0.27 10.22 -21.75
CA PRO A 657 1.31 11.11 -22.24
C PRO A 657 2.39 11.25 -21.17
N THR A 658 3.63 10.92 -21.52
CA THR A 658 4.80 11.35 -20.76
C THR A 658 4.93 12.86 -20.89
N GLU A 659 5.37 13.56 -19.84
CA GLU A 659 5.55 15.04 -19.85
C GLU A 659 6.58 15.51 -20.91
N GLU A 660 7.31 14.60 -21.53
CA GLU A 660 8.29 14.86 -22.61
C GLU A 660 7.73 14.68 -24.03
N ASP A 661 6.53 14.14 -24.22
CA ASP A 661 5.93 13.99 -25.54
C ASP A 661 5.40 15.33 -26.05
N ASP A 662 5.91 15.78 -27.19
CA ASP A 662 5.35 16.90 -27.92
C ASP A 662 3.85 16.68 -28.16
N ALA A 663 3.04 17.72 -27.97
CA ALA A 663 1.59 17.69 -28.15
C ALA A 663 1.17 17.10 -29.52
N GLU A 664 2.05 17.21 -30.51
CA GLU A 664 1.86 16.66 -31.85
C GLU A 664 2.01 15.13 -31.88
N THR A 665 2.93 14.54 -31.11
CA THR A 665 3.11 13.08 -31.01
C THR A 665 1.96 12.43 -30.26
N GLN A 666 1.46 13.06 -29.21
CA GLN A 666 0.27 12.60 -28.50
C GLN A 666 -0.98 12.60 -29.41
N LEU A 667 -1.12 13.65 -30.20
CA LEU A 667 -2.23 13.78 -31.14
C LEU A 667 -2.15 12.73 -32.24
N TYR A 668 -0.92 12.41 -32.69
CA TYR A 668 -0.67 11.38 -33.71
C TYR A 668 -1.05 9.98 -33.18
N ARG A 669 -0.65 9.61 -31.97
CA ARG A 669 -1.01 8.31 -31.36
C ARG A 669 -2.54 8.14 -31.25
N LYS A 670 -3.24 9.19 -30.78
CA LYS A 670 -4.71 9.20 -30.74
C LYS A 670 -5.33 9.04 -32.13
N ALA A 671 -4.72 9.65 -33.15
CA ALA A 671 -5.18 9.52 -34.51
C ALA A 671 -5.04 8.09 -35.05
N VAL A 672 -3.90 7.44 -34.78
CA VAL A 672 -3.66 6.02 -35.16
C VAL A 672 -4.65 5.11 -34.45
N GLN A 673 -4.91 5.31 -33.18
CA GLN A 673 -5.89 4.52 -32.42
C GLN A 673 -7.29 4.65 -33.01
N ILE A 674 -7.74 5.86 -33.31
CA ILE A 674 -9.07 6.11 -33.92
C ILE A 674 -9.19 5.43 -35.29
N VAL A 675 -8.11 5.45 -36.08
CA VAL A 675 -8.10 4.81 -37.43
C VAL A 675 -8.11 3.28 -37.26
N ALA A 676 -7.36 2.71 -36.34
CA ALA A 676 -7.33 1.29 -36.02
C ALA A 676 -8.73 0.79 -35.58
N GLU A 677 -9.34 1.46 -34.59
CA GLU A 677 -10.65 1.09 -34.06
C GLU A 677 -11.79 1.25 -35.05
N SER A 678 -11.76 2.32 -35.86
CA SER A 678 -12.85 2.64 -36.79
C SER A 678 -12.67 2.05 -38.18
N GLN A 679 -11.47 1.59 -38.52
CA GLN A 679 -11.07 1.13 -39.87
C GLN A 679 -11.42 2.17 -40.97
N LYS A 680 -11.29 3.47 -40.64
CA LYS A 680 -11.60 4.60 -41.51
C LYS A 680 -10.49 5.63 -41.49
N ALA A 681 -9.72 5.73 -42.59
CA ALA A 681 -8.66 6.71 -42.75
C ALA A 681 -9.13 7.87 -43.64
N SER A 682 -9.81 8.87 -43.06
CA SER A 682 -10.15 10.08 -43.82
C SER A 682 -9.88 11.34 -42.97
N THR A 683 -9.37 12.40 -43.63
CA THR A 683 -9.06 13.68 -42.99
C THR A 683 -10.27 14.28 -42.25
N SER A 684 -11.44 14.24 -42.90
CA SER A 684 -12.69 14.76 -42.35
C SER A 684 -13.20 13.94 -41.15
N TYR A 685 -12.90 12.65 -41.10
CA TYR A 685 -13.25 11.79 -39.98
C TYR A 685 -12.36 12.11 -38.76
N LEU A 686 -11.04 12.16 -38.95
CA LEU A 686 -10.09 12.52 -37.90
C LEU A 686 -10.30 13.94 -37.37
N GLN A 687 -10.59 14.89 -38.25
CA GLN A 687 -10.92 16.27 -37.85
C GLN A 687 -12.08 16.30 -36.83
N ARG A 688 -13.14 15.54 -37.08
CA ARG A 688 -14.32 15.46 -36.21
C ARG A 688 -14.04 14.75 -34.90
N GLN A 689 -13.31 13.65 -34.93
CA GLN A 689 -13.03 12.83 -33.75
C GLN A 689 -12.02 13.50 -32.83
N LEU A 690 -10.96 14.08 -33.36
CA LEU A 690 -9.90 14.76 -32.59
C LEU A 690 -10.21 16.23 -32.33
N ARG A 691 -11.26 16.80 -32.96
CA ARG A 691 -11.61 18.24 -32.87
C ARG A 691 -10.44 19.16 -33.23
N VAL A 692 -9.67 18.81 -34.24
CA VAL A 692 -8.52 19.56 -34.74
C VAL A 692 -8.82 20.27 -36.08
N GLY A 693 -7.98 21.22 -36.47
CA GLY A 693 -8.08 21.88 -37.76
C GLY A 693 -7.79 20.92 -38.90
N TYR A 694 -8.33 21.24 -40.13
CA TYR A 694 -8.14 20.41 -41.32
C TYR A 694 -6.66 20.15 -41.63
N ASN A 695 -5.80 21.18 -41.55
CA ASN A 695 -4.37 21.07 -41.82
C ASN A 695 -3.65 20.12 -40.84
N SER A 696 -4.08 20.09 -39.58
CA SER A 696 -3.53 19.17 -38.58
C SER A 696 -3.97 17.73 -38.84
N ALA A 697 -5.26 17.51 -39.18
CA ALA A 697 -5.76 16.20 -39.53
C ALA A 697 -5.12 15.67 -40.84
N ALA A 698 -4.84 16.53 -41.81
CA ALA A 698 -4.15 16.16 -43.05
C ALA A 698 -2.72 15.69 -42.78
N ARG A 699 -1.96 16.45 -41.98
CA ARG A 699 -0.58 16.10 -41.57
C ARG A 699 -0.52 14.78 -40.81
N LEU A 700 -1.48 14.50 -39.94
CA LEU A 700 -1.57 13.22 -39.21
C LEU A 700 -1.78 12.04 -40.17
N ILE A 701 -2.64 12.18 -41.17
CA ILE A 701 -2.85 11.12 -42.17
C ILE A 701 -1.63 10.95 -43.07
N GLU A 702 -0.99 12.02 -43.51
CA GLU A 702 0.26 11.97 -44.29
C GLU A 702 1.39 11.29 -43.51
N ARG A 703 1.47 11.53 -42.21
CA ARG A 703 2.42 10.83 -41.35
C ARG A 703 2.08 9.35 -41.24
N MET A 704 0.81 8.97 -41.08
CA MET A 704 0.38 7.57 -41.05
C MET A 704 0.65 6.84 -42.40
N GLU A 705 0.54 7.55 -43.53
CA GLU A 705 0.90 7.02 -44.85
C GLU A 705 2.41 6.77 -44.94
N LYS A 706 3.21 7.73 -44.47
CA LYS A 706 4.68 7.59 -44.43
C LYS A 706 5.11 6.45 -43.51
N ASP A 707 4.43 6.25 -42.39
CA ASP A 707 4.67 5.19 -41.42
C ASP A 707 4.04 3.85 -41.82
N GLY A 708 3.47 3.74 -43.05
CA GLY A 708 2.89 2.51 -43.58
C GLY A 708 1.61 2.02 -42.91
N LYS A 709 0.95 2.88 -42.13
CA LYS A 709 -0.27 2.53 -41.40
C LYS A 709 -1.55 2.71 -42.23
N VAL A 710 -1.50 3.53 -43.25
CA VAL A 710 -2.57 3.74 -44.21
C VAL A 710 -2.01 3.80 -45.63
N GLY A 711 -2.75 3.31 -46.62
CA GLY A 711 -2.38 3.33 -48.02
C GLY A 711 -2.48 4.71 -48.66
N VAL A 712 -1.97 4.80 -49.91
CA VAL A 712 -2.13 6.00 -50.73
C VAL A 712 -3.60 6.25 -51.07
N PRO A 713 -4.02 7.53 -51.25
CA PRO A 713 -5.40 7.82 -51.59
C PRO A 713 -5.78 7.26 -52.98
N ASP A 714 -6.94 6.66 -53.07
CA ASP A 714 -7.53 6.29 -54.33
C ASP A 714 -8.03 7.53 -55.11
N HIS A 715 -8.55 7.32 -56.32
CA HIS A 715 -9.08 8.38 -57.20
C HIS A 715 -10.29 9.13 -56.61
N VAL A 716 -10.87 8.66 -55.51
CA VAL A 716 -11.98 9.29 -54.77
C VAL A 716 -11.49 9.89 -53.43
N GLY A 717 -10.18 9.78 -53.11
CA GLY A 717 -9.58 10.30 -51.89
C GLY A 717 -9.78 9.40 -50.65
N ARG A 718 -10.17 8.13 -50.84
CA ARG A 718 -10.24 7.13 -49.77
C ARG A 718 -8.88 6.45 -49.66
N ARG A 719 -8.52 6.11 -48.40
CA ARG A 719 -7.30 5.40 -48.08
C ARG A 719 -7.62 4.07 -47.44
N GLU A 720 -6.92 3.04 -47.81
CA GLU A 720 -6.98 1.73 -47.18
C GLU A 720 -6.27 1.78 -45.84
N VAL A 721 -6.82 1.14 -44.80
CA VAL A 721 -6.19 1.01 -43.52
C VAL A 721 -5.36 -0.27 -43.53
N LEU A 722 -4.04 -0.15 -43.29
CA LEU A 722 -3.07 -1.24 -43.34
C LEU A 722 -2.70 -1.77 -41.93
N ILE A 723 -3.53 -1.43 -40.97
CA ILE A 723 -3.40 -1.88 -39.58
C ILE A 723 -4.70 -2.53 -39.10
N ASP A 724 -4.57 -3.55 -38.25
CA ASP A 724 -5.71 -4.20 -37.59
C ASP A 724 -6.34 -3.32 -36.49
N MET A 725 -7.39 -3.81 -35.81
CA MET A 725 -8.02 -3.08 -34.70
C MET A 725 -7.11 -2.84 -33.53
N ASP A 726 -6.03 -3.59 -33.42
CA ASP A 726 -5.01 -3.48 -32.37
C ASP A 726 -3.80 -2.63 -32.84
N GLY A 727 -3.83 -2.08 -34.09
CA GLY A 727 -2.83 -1.19 -34.68
C GLY A 727 -1.59 -1.89 -35.22
N HIS A 728 -1.59 -3.22 -35.36
CA HIS A 728 -0.53 -3.98 -36.01
C HIS A 728 -0.68 -3.94 -37.54
N PRO A 729 0.41 -3.98 -38.30
CA PRO A 729 0.36 -4.10 -39.76
C PRO A 729 -0.43 -5.37 -40.19
N LEU A 730 -1.31 -5.22 -41.16
CA LEU A 730 -2.10 -6.33 -41.73
C LEU A 730 -1.23 -7.20 -42.63
#